data_4c2353e1aad18f6176b215762cd18af3
#
_entry.id   4c2353e1aad18f6176b215762cd18af3
#
_cell.length_a   1.000
_cell.length_b   1.000
_cell.length_c   1.000
_cell.angle_alpha   90.00
_cell.angle_beta   90.00
_cell.angle_gamma   90.00
#
_symmetry.space_group_name_H-M   'P 1'
#
loop_
_entity.id
_entity.type
_entity.pdbx_description
1 polymer ?
#
loop_
_entity_poly.entity_id
_entity_poly.type
_entity_poly.pdbx_seq_one_letter_code
_entity_poly.pdbx_strand_id
1 'polypeptide(L)'
;HRGLHCFLRQKFSQVTNPPIDSLRESRVMSLRTRLGNLGNILDEHETQCDVLALDTPVLSNAEFEAMRRYMGKAAAEIDCTFDPAGEHALRDALTRVRREAEEAVRAGCTHLILSDKAIGDNRVGLPMILAAGGVHSHLVRERLRTWTSLNVRSGEALDVHYFAVLIGVGATTVNAYLAQEAIADRWRRGLFPGLTLEEGVRNYKKAIDQGLLKIMSKMGISVISSYRGGYNFEAIGLSRSLVGEFFPGMTSRISGIGLNGVEKTTIAQHTAGFGVDAAVLPVGGFYRFRRGQEAHSFDGTLIHTLQTACASDSYSIYKKYSDGMRRLPPITIRDLLDFKPTAAAINIDEVESITEIRKRFLTPGMSLGALSPEAHGTLNIAMNRIGAKSVSGEGGEDRERYRPRPNGDNANSAVKQIASGRFGVTAEYLNMCREIEIKVAQGAKPGEGGQLPGFKVTVEIAKLRHATPGVMLISPPPHHDIYSIEDLAQLIYDLKQINPAAKVTVKLVSRSGIGTIAAGVAKAKADIILISGNVGGTGASPQTSIKFAGLPWELGLSEAHQVLTLNRLRHRVKLRTDGGLKTGRDIVIAAMLGAEEFGIGTTSLIALGCIMVRQCHSNTCPVGVCTQDPALRAKFTGSPYKVVNLFSFIAEEVREILASLGARSLNEIIGRTDLLHQVSRGAAHLDDLDLNPLLAQADAGGHARYCTQEERNEVPETLDAQIIKDARPALEGGEKMQLTYNVRNVQRAIGTKLSHKITKKYGMTGLNPGHITVRLRGSCGQSLGAFAVQGLKLDVFGDSNDYVGKGLSGGTIVVRPPVSSPLKSNENTIIGNTVLYGATAGKLFAAGQAGERFAVRNSGAQVVIEGCGSNGCEYMTGGVAVILGKIGANF
;
A
#
# COMPACT_ATOMS: atom_id res chain seq x y z
N HIS A 1 10.72 -2.02 25.65
CA HIS A 1 11.41 -1.06 24.78
C HIS A 1 10.54 -0.48 23.65
N ARG A 2 9.22 -0.62 23.73
CA ARG A 2 8.29 -0.03 22.78
C ARG A 2 7.51 1.07 23.48
N GLY A 3 7.86 2.32 23.18
CA GLY A 3 7.15 3.49 23.68
C GLY A 3 5.75 3.63 23.08
N LEU A 4 5.01 4.63 23.54
CA LEU A 4 3.61 4.88 23.14
C LEU A 4 3.42 5.03 21.63
N HIS A 5 4.43 5.54 20.91
CA HIS A 5 4.39 5.69 19.45
C HIS A 5 4.14 4.37 18.69
N CYS A 6 4.47 3.23 19.29
CA CYS A 6 4.26 1.92 18.65
C CYS A 6 2.78 1.52 18.54
N PHE A 7 1.90 2.11 19.35
CA PHE A 7 0.45 1.91 19.28
C PHE A 7 -0.22 2.73 18.17
N LEU A 8 0.52 3.66 17.56
CA LEU A 8 -0.01 4.60 16.57
C LEU A 8 0.47 4.20 15.16
N ARG A 9 -0.49 3.84 14.31
CA ARG A 9 -0.22 3.39 12.93
C ARG A 9 -0.44 4.54 11.96
N GLN A 10 0.53 4.79 11.07
CA GLN A 10 0.45 5.83 10.05
C GLN A 10 -0.70 5.55 9.08
N LYS A 11 -1.54 6.56 8.85
CA LYS A 11 -2.54 6.55 7.78
C LYS A 11 -1.90 6.82 6.42
N PHE A 12 -2.58 6.41 5.37
CA PHE A 12 -2.21 6.65 3.98
C PHE A 12 -3.46 6.76 3.13
N SER A 13 -3.36 7.38 1.95
CA SER A 13 -4.48 7.54 1.03
C SER A 13 -4.52 6.41 0.00
N GLN A 14 -5.72 6.02 -0.41
CA GLN A 14 -6.01 5.05 -1.47
C GLN A 14 -7.17 5.57 -2.30
N VAL A 15 -7.06 5.51 -3.63
CA VAL A 15 -8.06 5.91 -4.62
C VAL A 15 -8.23 7.43 -4.73
N THR A 16 -8.46 8.11 -3.61
CA THR A 16 -8.61 9.57 -3.52
C THR A 16 -7.45 10.20 -2.75
N ASN A 17 -7.24 11.52 -2.87
CA ASN A 17 -6.11 12.24 -2.29
C ASN A 17 -4.78 11.53 -2.60
N PRO A 18 -4.34 11.55 -3.88
CA PRO A 18 -3.21 10.74 -4.32
C PRO A 18 -1.94 11.11 -3.54
N PRO A 19 -1.22 10.10 -3.01
CA PRO A 19 0.08 10.33 -2.38
C PRO A 19 1.08 10.95 -3.36
N ILE A 20 2.09 11.64 -2.82
CA ILE A 20 3.16 12.24 -3.59
C ILE A 20 4.26 11.18 -3.78
N ASP A 21 4.79 11.06 -4.98
CA ASP A 21 5.87 10.11 -5.27
C ASP A 21 7.24 10.58 -4.77
N SER A 22 8.18 9.63 -4.61
CA SER A 22 9.48 9.88 -4.03
C SER A 22 10.39 10.83 -4.84
N LEU A 23 10.14 11.01 -6.13
CA LEU A 23 10.93 11.97 -6.96
C LEU A 23 10.47 13.39 -6.74
N ARG A 24 9.20 13.61 -6.39
CA ARG A 24 8.61 14.93 -6.21
C ARG A 24 8.66 15.43 -4.78
N GLU A 25 8.82 14.57 -3.78
CA GLU A 25 8.79 14.96 -2.37
C GLU A 25 9.62 16.21 -2.08
N SER A 26 10.87 16.24 -2.53
CA SER A 26 11.77 17.38 -2.30
C SER A 26 11.43 18.65 -3.09
N ARG A 27 10.60 18.56 -4.12
CA ARG A 27 10.26 19.70 -4.99
C ARG A 27 8.93 20.34 -4.65
N VAL A 28 7.94 19.54 -4.25
CA VAL A 28 6.56 20.01 -4.04
C VAL A 28 6.16 20.04 -2.58
N MET A 29 7.00 19.54 -1.67
CA MET A 29 6.69 19.46 -0.24
C MET A 29 7.59 20.40 0.57
N SER A 30 7.09 20.87 1.70
CA SER A 30 7.80 21.79 2.59
C SER A 30 7.63 21.41 4.05
N LEU A 31 8.76 21.37 4.76
CA LEU A 31 8.81 21.23 6.23
C LEU A 31 8.86 22.60 6.93
N ARG A 32 8.78 23.68 6.17
CA ARG A 32 8.88 25.03 6.72
C ARG A 32 7.82 25.25 7.79
N THR A 33 8.24 25.61 8.99
CA THR A 33 7.38 25.84 10.13
C THR A 33 7.52 27.25 10.67
N ARG A 34 6.45 27.78 11.23
CA ARG A 34 6.43 29.11 11.85
C ARG A 34 6.07 29.00 13.30
N LEU A 35 6.76 29.76 14.14
CA LEU A 35 6.61 29.82 15.58
C LEU A 35 6.22 31.22 15.99
N GLY A 36 5.22 31.34 16.84
CA GLY A 36 4.78 32.63 17.36
C GLY A 36 3.28 32.64 17.67
N ASN A 37 2.78 33.83 17.92
CA ASN A 37 1.40 34.08 18.19
C ASN A 37 0.67 34.41 16.87
N LEU A 38 -0.22 33.55 16.43
CA LEU A 38 -1.07 33.76 15.27
C LEU A 38 -2.43 34.40 15.65
N GLY A 39 -2.74 34.47 16.93
CA GLY A 39 -4.00 35.06 17.45
C GLY A 39 -5.24 34.45 16.81
N ASN A 40 -6.20 35.33 16.55
CA ASN A 40 -7.37 34.97 15.76
C ASN A 40 -7.03 35.05 14.27
N ILE A 41 -6.94 33.89 13.63
CA ILE A 41 -6.57 33.79 12.18
C ILE A 41 -7.64 34.38 11.23
N LEU A 42 -8.84 34.67 11.75
CA LEU A 42 -9.91 35.33 10.97
C LEU A 42 -9.87 36.86 11.11
N ASP A 43 -9.00 37.38 11.96
CA ASP A 43 -8.80 38.82 12.21
C ASP A 43 -7.35 39.15 11.80
N GLU A 44 -7.18 39.64 10.60
CA GLU A 44 -5.86 39.94 10.04
C GLU A 44 -5.18 41.08 10.79
N HIS A 45 -4.04 40.79 11.42
CA HIS A 45 -3.29 41.74 12.19
C HIS A 45 -1.77 41.67 11.91
N GLU A 46 -1.08 42.78 11.91
CA GLU A 46 0.36 42.87 11.60
C GLU A 46 1.21 41.98 12.51
N THR A 47 0.82 41.78 13.77
CA THR A 47 1.55 40.94 14.74
C THR A 47 1.60 39.47 14.32
N GLN A 48 0.71 39.01 13.42
CA GLN A 48 0.75 37.66 12.88
C GLN A 48 1.91 37.42 11.90
N CYS A 49 2.54 38.52 11.44
CA CYS A 49 3.76 38.47 10.63
C CYS A 49 5.05 38.40 11.49
N ASP A 50 4.96 38.71 12.77
CA ASP A 50 6.07 38.64 13.73
C ASP A 50 6.26 37.21 14.22
N VAL A 51 6.71 36.32 13.33
CA VAL A 51 6.91 34.91 13.62
C VAL A 51 8.31 34.45 13.21
N LEU A 52 8.91 33.60 14.02
CA LEU A 52 10.16 32.92 13.65
C LEU A 52 9.86 31.83 12.62
N ALA A 53 10.44 31.91 11.43
CA ALA A 53 10.34 30.90 10.41
C ALA A 53 11.58 30.01 10.39
N LEU A 54 11.35 28.70 10.44
CA LEU A 54 12.40 27.68 10.34
C LEU A 54 12.12 26.80 9.12
N ASP A 55 13.18 26.31 8.47
CA ASP A 55 13.05 25.47 7.28
C ASP A 55 12.53 24.06 7.60
N THR A 56 12.67 23.63 8.86
CA THR A 56 12.22 22.32 9.34
C THR A 56 11.82 22.38 10.82
N PRO A 57 10.87 21.57 11.27
CA PRO A 57 10.53 21.43 12.68
C PRO A 57 11.58 20.65 13.50
N VAL A 58 12.57 20.04 12.85
CA VAL A 58 13.61 19.21 13.48
C VAL A 58 14.79 20.10 13.88
N LEU A 59 15.09 20.16 15.18
CA LEU A 59 16.12 21.04 15.73
C LEU A 59 17.32 20.25 16.26
N SER A 60 18.52 20.68 15.88
CA SER A 60 19.74 20.29 16.59
C SER A 60 19.77 20.92 17.99
N ASN A 61 20.61 20.38 18.89
CA ASN A 61 20.79 20.97 20.22
C ASN A 61 21.26 22.42 20.13
N ALA A 62 22.16 22.74 19.20
CA ALA A 62 22.64 24.11 18.99
C ALA A 62 21.54 25.05 18.48
N GLU A 63 20.74 24.59 17.50
CA GLU A 63 19.60 25.35 16.96
C GLU A 63 18.53 25.57 18.04
N PHE A 64 18.25 24.54 18.85
CA PHE A 64 17.27 24.64 19.94
C PHE A 64 17.70 25.69 20.99
N GLU A 65 18.95 25.65 21.40
CA GLU A 65 19.46 26.65 22.38
C GLU A 65 19.54 28.06 21.78
N ALA A 66 19.82 28.21 20.50
CA ALA A 66 19.75 29.50 19.80
C ALA A 66 18.31 30.02 19.75
N MET A 67 17.38 29.17 19.40
CA MET A 67 15.93 29.46 19.37
C MET A 67 15.44 29.86 20.77
N ARG A 68 15.80 29.12 21.81
CA ARG A 68 15.45 29.44 23.21
C ARG A 68 15.96 30.80 23.65
N ARG A 69 17.21 31.16 23.32
CA ARG A 69 17.75 32.49 23.60
C ARG A 69 17.02 33.59 22.86
N TYR A 70 16.65 33.36 21.60
CA TYR A 70 15.87 34.30 20.80
C TYR A 70 14.47 34.56 21.41
N MET A 71 13.78 33.52 21.83
CA MET A 71 12.47 33.61 22.44
C MET A 71 12.50 34.35 23.81
N GLY A 72 13.56 34.20 24.56
CA GLY A 72 13.77 34.91 25.83
C GLY A 72 12.58 34.77 26.79
N LYS A 73 12.06 35.91 27.27
CA LYS A 73 10.93 35.96 28.20
C LYS A 73 9.58 35.59 27.60
N ALA A 74 9.47 35.52 26.27
CA ALA A 74 8.24 35.10 25.60
C ALA A 74 8.06 33.57 25.61
N ALA A 75 9.07 32.82 26.11
CA ALA A 75 9.00 31.37 26.23
C ALA A 75 8.77 30.93 27.69
N ALA A 76 7.95 29.93 27.89
CA ALA A 76 7.78 29.19 29.14
C ALA A 76 8.25 27.75 28.97
N GLU A 77 9.20 27.30 29.78
CA GLU A 77 9.63 25.89 29.80
C GLU A 77 8.89 25.14 30.90
N ILE A 78 8.23 24.04 30.54
CA ILE A 78 7.38 23.21 31.39
C ILE A 78 8.08 21.87 31.59
N ASP A 79 8.30 21.52 32.86
CA ASP A 79 8.91 20.25 33.26
C ASP A 79 7.92 19.08 33.02
N CYS A 80 8.29 18.20 32.08
CA CYS A 80 7.54 17.00 31.74
C CYS A 80 8.10 15.76 32.44
N THR A 81 8.38 15.85 33.74
CA THR A 81 8.77 14.71 34.57
C THR A 81 7.85 14.59 35.79
N PHE A 82 7.84 13.42 36.43
CA PHE A 82 7.03 13.18 37.63
C PHE A 82 7.72 12.22 38.61
N ASP A 83 7.31 12.28 39.88
CA ASP A 83 7.71 11.35 40.92
C ASP A 83 6.86 10.07 40.80
N PRO A 84 7.42 8.88 40.63
CA PRO A 84 6.66 7.64 40.50
C PRO A 84 6.00 7.12 41.79
N ALA A 85 6.28 7.74 42.95
CA ALA A 85 5.78 7.26 44.24
C ALA A 85 4.30 7.54 44.52
N GLY A 86 3.65 8.45 43.75
CA GLY A 86 2.24 8.81 43.91
C GLY A 86 1.29 7.80 43.28
N GLU A 87 0.12 7.58 43.91
CA GLU A 87 -1.01 6.92 43.25
C GLU A 87 -1.55 7.85 42.16
N HIS A 88 -1.68 7.38 40.92
CA HIS A 88 -2.05 8.20 39.73
C HIS A 88 -1.04 9.29 39.34
N ALA A 89 0.24 9.08 39.63
CA ALA A 89 1.30 10.06 39.43
C ALA A 89 1.39 10.60 37.98
N LEU A 90 1.20 9.75 36.99
CA LEU A 90 1.17 10.14 35.58
C LEU A 90 -0.01 11.07 35.26
N ARG A 91 -1.21 10.77 35.78
CA ARG A 91 -2.41 11.60 35.57
C ARG A 91 -2.26 12.99 36.18
N ASP A 92 -1.76 13.04 37.39
CA ASP A 92 -1.57 14.30 38.13
C ASP A 92 -0.53 15.18 37.43
N ALA A 93 0.56 14.56 36.95
CA ALA A 93 1.58 15.27 36.21
C ALA A 93 1.06 15.80 34.85
N LEU A 94 0.28 15.01 34.12
CA LEU A 94 -0.35 15.47 32.87
C LEU A 94 -1.34 16.59 33.10
N THR A 95 -2.09 16.55 34.21
CA THR A 95 -3.01 17.63 34.63
C THR A 95 -2.24 18.90 34.97
N ARG A 96 -1.14 18.76 35.73
CA ARG A 96 -0.23 19.87 36.05
C ARG A 96 0.33 20.54 34.80
N VAL A 97 0.87 19.75 33.87
CA VAL A 97 1.48 20.25 32.62
C VAL A 97 0.45 21.02 31.76
N ARG A 98 -0.79 20.54 31.68
CA ARG A 98 -1.88 21.23 30.97
C ARG A 98 -2.20 22.58 31.61
N ARG A 99 -2.30 22.62 32.94
CA ARG A 99 -2.58 23.86 33.70
C ARG A 99 -1.44 24.87 33.55
N GLU A 100 -0.20 24.45 33.75
CA GLU A 100 0.97 25.31 33.58
C GLU A 100 1.06 25.89 32.16
N ALA A 101 0.72 25.09 31.14
CA ALA A 101 0.68 25.54 29.75
C ALA A 101 -0.41 26.60 29.52
N GLU A 102 -1.60 26.41 30.06
CA GLU A 102 -2.70 27.38 29.98
C GLU A 102 -2.33 28.70 30.71
N GLU A 103 -1.84 28.59 31.93
CA GLU A 103 -1.43 29.75 32.76
C GLU A 103 -0.33 30.56 32.03
N ALA A 104 0.66 29.91 31.45
CA ALA A 104 1.71 30.58 30.69
C ALA A 104 1.18 31.33 29.47
N VAL A 105 0.28 30.72 28.69
CA VAL A 105 -0.32 31.38 27.50
C VAL A 105 -1.19 32.56 27.93
N ARG A 106 -2.00 32.44 29.00
CA ARG A 106 -2.81 33.51 29.53
C ARG A 106 -1.97 34.65 30.11
N ALA A 107 -0.74 34.33 30.59
CA ALA A 107 0.25 35.32 31.03
C ALA A 107 1.00 36.00 29.86
N GLY A 108 0.71 35.66 28.63
CA GLY A 108 1.26 36.25 27.41
C GLY A 108 2.46 35.54 26.80
N CYS A 109 2.80 34.33 27.26
CA CYS A 109 3.85 33.53 26.61
C CYS A 109 3.41 33.05 25.22
N THR A 110 4.19 33.36 24.19
CA THR A 110 3.94 33.00 22.82
C THR A 110 4.66 31.71 22.38
N HIS A 111 5.46 31.14 23.26
CA HIS A 111 6.21 29.90 23.02
C HIS A 111 6.18 29.01 24.26
N LEU A 112 5.67 27.84 24.14
CA LEU A 112 5.76 26.78 25.16
C LEU A 112 6.86 25.79 24.78
N ILE A 113 7.65 25.38 25.77
CA ILE A 113 8.69 24.36 25.65
C ILE A 113 8.33 23.22 26.63
N LEU A 114 7.91 22.06 26.10
CA LEU A 114 7.73 20.87 26.91
C LEU A 114 9.05 20.10 26.95
N SER A 115 9.61 19.88 28.14
CA SER A 115 10.95 19.31 28.31
C SER A 115 10.95 18.17 29.32
N ASP A 116 11.50 17.02 28.94
CA ASP A 116 11.75 15.89 29.82
C ASP A 116 13.21 15.85 30.32
N LYS A 117 13.98 16.90 30.09
CA LYS A 117 15.44 16.93 30.41
C LYS A 117 15.76 16.74 31.89
N ALA A 118 14.78 16.95 32.75
CA ALA A 118 14.95 16.77 34.21
C ALA A 118 14.80 15.30 34.65
N ILE A 119 14.79 14.33 33.71
CA ILE A 119 14.82 12.90 34.03
C ILE A 119 16.04 12.55 34.88
N GLY A 120 15.83 11.80 35.97
CA GLY A 120 16.84 11.30 36.89
C GLY A 120 16.36 10.10 37.64
N ASP A 121 17.15 9.52 38.52
CA ASP A 121 16.87 8.25 39.21
C ASP A 121 15.46 8.17 39.80
N ASN A 122 14.97 9.24 40.41
CA ASN A 122 13.66 9.36 41.05
C ASN A 122 12.69 10.27 40.25
N ARG A 123 13.03 10.62 39.03
CA ARG A 123 12.21 11.48 38.18
C ARG A 123 11.99 10.83 36.83
N VAL A 124 10.77 10.33 36.63
CA VAL A 124 10.33 9.64 35.41
C VAL A 124 9.86 10.66 34.38
N GLY A 125 10.30 10.53 33.13
CA GLY A 125 9.80 11.34 32.03
C GLY A 125 8.35 10.98 31.70
N LEU A 126 7.53 11.98 31.46
CA LEU A 126 6.20 11.78 30.87
C LEU A 126 6.36 11.22 29.45
N PRO A 127 5.51 10.28 29.01
CA PRO A 127 5.41 9.98 27.57
C PRO A 127 5.12 11.27 26.80
N MET A 128 6.13 11.79 26.08
CA MET A 128 6.05 13.13 25.49
C MET A 128 4.92 13.28 24.47
N ILE A 129 4.49 12.17 23.88
CA ILE A 129 3.31 12.15 23.00
C ILE A 129 2.03 12.47 23.76
N LEU A 130 1.88 11.97 25.01
CA LEU A 130 0.73 12.34 25.87
C LEU A 130 0.84 13.78 26.37
N ALA A 131 2.02 14.23 26.74
CA ALA A 131 2.24 15.61 27.15
C ALA A 131 1.89 16.59 26.02
N ALA A 132 2.45 16.38 24.84
CA ALA A 132 2.20 17.24 23.67
C ALA A 132 0.75 17.19 23.21
N GLY A 133 0.16 15.99 23.04
CA GLY A 133 -1.25 15.83 22.64
C GLY A 133 -2.22 16.37 23.69
N GLY A 134 -1.91 16.17 24.98
CA GLY A 134 -2.68 16.68 26.09
C GLY A 134 -2.70 18.21 26.16
N VAL A 135 -1.54 18.85 26.04
CA VAL A 135 -1.44 20.34 26.00
C VAL A 135 -2.11 20.87 24.74
N HIS A 136 -1.82 20.28 23.57
CA HIS A 136 -2.43 20.71 22.31
C HIS A 136 -3.97 20.66 22.38
N SER A 137 -4.53 19.53 22.76
CA SER A 137 -6.00 19.35 22.83
C SER A 137 -6.64 20.23 23.91
N HIS A 138 -5.95 20.46 25.04
CA HIS A 138 -6.41 21.35 26.09
C HIS A 138 -6.45 22.80 25.59
N LEU A 139 -5.37 23.31 25.02
CA LEU A 139 -5.31 24.68 24.49
C LEU A 139 -6.30 24.91 23.34
N VAL A 140 -6.61 23.87 22.52
CA VAL A 140 -7.67 23.94 21.50
C VAL A 140 -9.03 24.15 22.16
N ARG A 141 -9.36 23.36 23.21
CA ARG A 141 -10.63 23.51 23.96
C ARG A 141 -10.76 24.88 24.63
N GLU A 142 -9.67 25.40 25.20
CA GLU A 142 -9.59 26.72 25.82
C GLU A 142 -9.49 27.89 24.83
N ARG A 143 -9.45 27.62 23.52
CA ARG A 143 -9.28 28.61 22.42
C ARG A 143 -7.95 29.39 22.50
N LEU A 144 -6.92 28.76 23.02
CA LEU A 144 -5.60 29.36 23.23
C LEU A 144 -4.51 28.82 22.27
N ARG A 145 -4.82 27.76 21.51
CA ARG A 145 -3.79 27.05 20.73
C ARG A 145 -3.08 27.89 19.68
N THR A 146 -3.75 28.84 19.06
CA THR A 146 -3.18 29.72 18.04
C THR A 146 -2.31 30.85 18.61
N TRP A 147 -2.40 31.11 19.92
CA TRP A 147 -1.65 32.17 20.62
C TRP A 147 -0.21 31.77 20.97
N THR A 148 0.17 30.49 20.73
CA THR A 148 1.46 29.97 21.13
C THR A 148 1.97 28.87 20.17
N SER A 149 3.29 28.79 20.04
CA SER A 149 3.94 27.60 19.49
C SER A 149 4.16 26.55 20.58
N LEU A 150 4.15 25.28 20.23
CA LEU A 150 4.36 24.14 21.11
C LEU A 150 5.65 23.41 20.70
N ASN A 151 6.72 23.64 21.44
CA ASN A 151 8.06 23.12 21.16
C ASN A 151 8.37 21.97 22.12
N VAL A 152 8.86 20.86 21.60
CA VAL A 152 9.10 19.64 22.39
C VAL A 152 10.59 19.36 22.43
N ARG A 153 11.14 19.22 23.64
CA ARG A 153 12.49 18.75 23.93
C ARG A 153 12.41 17.39 24.59
N SER A 154 12.75 16.33 23.87
CA SER A 154 12.50 14.96 24.32
C SER A 154 13.68 14.04 24.20
N GLY A 155 13.95 13.27 25.27
CA GLY A 155 14.88 12.14 25.26
C GLY A 155 14.29 10.88 24.60
N GLU A 156 12.95 10.76 24.52
CA GLU A 156 12.31 9.63 23.88
C GLU A 156 12.33 9.70 22.34
N ALA A 157 12.40 10.90 21.76
CA ALA A 157 12.37 11.09 20.33
C ALA A 157 13.66 10.55 19.69
N LEU A 158 13.54 9.47 18.92
CA LEU A 158 14.70 8.78 18.35
C LEU A 158 14.58 8.62 16.83
N ASP A 159 13.45 8.13 16.35
CA ASP A 159 13.22 7.80 14.95
C ASP A 159 12.19 8.70 14.29
N VAL A 160 12.13 8.64 12.97
CA VAL A 160 11.22 9.45 12.14
C VAL A 160 9.76 9.32 12.55
N HIS A 161 9.33 8.12 12.92
CA HIS A 161 7.94 7.89 13.29
C HIS A 161 7.57 8.64 14.58
N TYR A 162 8.48 8.66 15.55
CA TYR A 162 8.26 9.41 16.79
C TYR A 162 8.10 10.91 16.53
N PHE A 163 8.96 11.48 15.66
CA PHE A 163 8.82 12.88 15.23
C PHE A 163 7.49 13.14 14.53
N ALA A 164 7.11 12.26 13.61
CA ALA A 164 5.83 12.38 12.90
C ALA A 164 4.64 12.34 13.86
N VAL A 165 4.69 11.48 14.89
CA VAL A 165 3.62 11.40 15.90
C VAL A 165 3.57 12.67 16.73
N LEU A 166 4.70 13.18 17.25
CA LEU A 166 4.72 14.43 18.02
C LEU A 166 4.14 15.60 17.22
N ILE A 167 4.55 15.76 15.96
CA ILE A 167 4.01 16.81 15.09
C ILE A 167 2.53 16.56 14.81
N GLY A 168 2.16 15.33 14.51
CA GLY A 168 0.77 14.93 14.25
C GLY A 168 -0.18 15.13 15.41
N VAL A 169 0.31 15.14 16.65
CA VAL A 169 -0.50 15.46 17.86
C VAL A 169 -0.35 16.92 18.30
N GLY A 170 0.37 17.76 17.56
CA GLY A 170 0.34 19.20 17.73
C GLY A 170 1.67 19.91 17.97
N ALA A 171 2.81 19.21 18.07
CA ALA A 171 4.11 19.85 18.25
C ALA A 171 4.48 20.74 17.06
N THR A 172 5.01 21.92 17.33
CA THR A 172 5.51 22.86 16.31
C THR A 172 6.94 22.55 15.92
N THR A 173 7.81 22.26 16.91
CA THR A 173 9.20 21.82 16.71
C THR A 173 9.52 20.67 17.65
N VAL A 174 10.56 19.91 17.30
CA VAL A 174 11.06 18.78 18.10
C VAL A 174 12.58 18.82 18.16
N ASN A 175 13.12 18.81 19.38
CA ASN A 175 14.52 18.61 19.67
C ASN A 175 14.74 17.26 20.35
N ALA A 176 15.34 16.32 19.65
CA ALA A 176 15.73 15.01 20.16
C ALA A 176 17.13 15.09 20.80
N TYR A 177 17.23 15.68 21.98
CA TYR A 177 18.52 15.97 22.58
C TYR A 177 19.35 14.72 22.88
N LEU A 178 18.72 13.66 23.39
CA LEU A 178 19.41 12.44 23.78
C LEU A 178 19.91 11.64 22.58
N ALA A 179 19.14 11.64 21.46
CA ALA A 179 19.60 11.03 20.21
C ALA A 179 20.89 11.67 19.71
N GLN A 180 21.01 13.01 19.83
CA GLN A 180 22.24 13.74 19.45
C GLN A 180 23.38 13.50 20.42
N GLU A 181 23.11 13.40 21.72
CA GLU A 181 24.10 13.01 22.72
C GLU A 181 24.61 11.60 22.46
N ALA A 182 23.77 10.68 22.06
CA ALA A 182 24.15 9.31 21.64
C ALA A 182 25.04 9.31 20.38
N ILE A 183 24.80 10.22 19.43
CA ILE A 183 25.68 10.42 18.26
C ILE A 183 27.06 10.94 18.75
N ALA A 184 27.07 11.93 19.66
CA ALA A 184 28.30 12.49 20.20
C ALA A 184 29.12 11.44 20.96
N ASP A 185 28.48 10.57 21.74
CA ASP A 185 29.14 9.46 22.41
C ASP A 185 29.80 8.50 21.44
N ARG A 186 29.05 8.06 20.41
CA ARG A 186 29.56 7.15 19.39
C ARG A 186 30.69 7.77 18.56
N TRP A 187 30.61 9.07 18.28
CA TRP A 187 31.67 9.79 17.61
C TRP A 187 32.95 9.82 18.46
N ARG A 188 32.85 10.15 19.77
CA ARG A 188 33.97 10.09 20.70
C ARG A 188 34.63 8.72 20.79
N ARG A 189 33.85 7.67 20.65
CA ARG A 189 34.31 6.28 20.62
C ARG A 189 34.90 5.85 19.26
N GLY A 190 35.03 6.76 18.28
CA GLY A 190 35.60 6.47 16.96
C GLY A 190 34.74 5.58 16.06
N LEU A 191 33.42 5.45 16.32
CA LEU A 191 32.53 4.59 15.56
C LEU A 191 32.04 5.22 14.23
N PHE A 192 32.41 6.47 13.98
CA PHE A 192 32.09 7.19 12.74
C PHE A 192 33.37 7.70 12.08
N PRO A 193 34.23 6.81 11.52
CA PRO A 193 35.45 7.21 10.87
C PRO A 193 35.20 8.16 9.70
N GLY A 194 35.97 9.25 9.62
CA GLY A 194 35.87 10.24 8.54
C GLY A 194 34.73 11.25 8.64
N LEU A 195 33.94 11.23 9.73
CA LEU A 195 32.88 12.22 9.95
C LEU A 195 33.22 13.12 11.14
N THR A 196 32.93 14.40 11.04
CA THR A 196 32.88 15.31 12.18
C THR A 196 31.60 15.10 12.98
N LEU A 197 31.56 15.54 14.24
CA LEU A 197 30.34 15.47 15.04
C LEU A 197 29.21 16.27 14.41
N GLU A 198 29.52 17.45 13.88
CA GLU A 198 28.54 18.33 13.21
C GLU A 198 27.93 17.65 11.99
N GLU A 199 28.75 16.99 11.18
CA GLU A 199 28.25 16.20 10.03
C GLU A 199 27.40 15.04 10.47
N GLY A 200 27.73 14.35 11.56
CA GLY A 200 26.91 13.29 12.13
C GLY A 200 25.52 13.77 12.53
N VAL A 201 25.44 14.90 13.26
CA VAL A 201 24.17 15.52 13.67
C VAL A 201 23.39 16.03 12.46
N ARG A 202 24.05 16.67 11.50
CA ARG A 202 23.43 17.15 10.25
C ARG A 202 22.84 15.99 9.43
N ASN A 203 23.56 14.89 9.32
CA ASN A 203 23.08 13.69 8.62
C ASN A 203 21.87 13.06 9.31
N TYR A 204 21.86 13.01 10.64
CA TYR A 204 20.71 12.58 11.43
C TYR A 204 19.49 13.47 11.16
N LYS A 205 19.65 14.80 11.28
CA LYS A 205 18.60 15.77 11.00
C LYS A 205 18.02 15.59 9.58
N LYS A 206 18.90 15.50 8.58
CA LYS A 206 18.51 15.27 7.18
C LYS A 206 17.74 13.96 7.00
N ALA A 207 18.13 12.90 7.68
CA ALA A 207 17.42 11.61 7.62
C ALA A 207 16.01 11.72 8.23
N ILE A 208 15.84 12.45 9.33
CA ILE A 208 14.53 12.72 9.93
C ILE A 208 13.67 13.57 8.98
N ASP A 209 14.21 14.65 8.41
CA ASP A 209 13.50 15.52 7.47
C ASP A 209 13.00 14.74 6.26
N GLN A 210 13.86 13.95 5.63
CA GLN A 210 13.47 13.10 4.50
C GLN A 210 12.40 12.07 4.87
N GLY A 211 12.51 11.50 6.07
CA GLY A 211 11.52 10.58 6.60
C GLY A 211 10.17 11.22 6.86
N LEU A 212 10.13 12.47 7.36
CA LEU A 212 8.92 13.25 7.56
C LEU A 212 8.23 13.53 6.22
N LEU A 213 8.97 13.96 5.21
CA LEU A 213 8.45 14.14 3.84
C LEU A 213 7.82 12.83 3.34
N LYS A 214 8.49 11.69 3.54
CA LYS A 214 7.99 10.37 3.16
C LYS A 214 6.68 9.99 3.88
N ILE A 215 6.55 10.30 5.16
CA ILE A 215 5.32 10.00 5.92
C ILE A 215 4.17 10.90 5.48
N MET A 216 4.43 12.20 5.29
CA MET A 216 3.44 13.16 4.82
C MET A 216 2.97 12.83 3.40
N SER A 217 3.88 12.42 2.53
CA SER A 217 3.59 12.09 1.12
C SER A 217 2.56 11.00 0.97
N LYS A 218 2.50 10.02 1.90
CA LYS A 218 1.50 8.93 1.89
C LYS A 218 0.07 9.43 2.02
N MET A 219 -0.12 10.60 2.64
CA MET A 219 -1.43 11.25 2.78
C MET A 219 -1.69 12.30 1.69
N GLY A 220 -0.72 12.58 0.83
CA GLY A 220 -0.80 13.68 -0.12
C GLY A 220 -0.70 15.07 0.53
N ILE A 221 -0.18 15.16 1.76
CA ILE A 221 -0.01 16.42 2.49
C ILE A 221 1.34 17.02 2.15
N SER A 222 1.34 18.18 1.49
CA SER A 222 2.55 18.80 0.97
C SER A 222 3.23 19.76 1.94
N VAL A 223 2.54 20.27 2.96
CA VAL A 223 3.09 21.22 3.93
C VAL A 223 2.94 20.72 5.36
N ILE A 224 4.00 20.85 6.17
CA ILE A 224 4.03 20.35 7.53
C ILE A 224 2.96 20.99 8.43
N SER A 225 2.57 22.23 8.18
CA SER A 225 1.51 22.91 8.92
C SER A 225 0.14 22.23 8.80
N SER A 226 -0.14 21.60 7.66
CA SER A 226 -1.37 20.81 7.44
C SER A 226 -1.30 19.40 8.04
N TYR A 227 -0.09 18.91 8.33
CA TYR A 227 0.13 17.65 9.04
C TYR A 227 0.05 17.81 10.57
N ARG A 228 0.47 18.97 11.06
CA ARG A 228 0.51 19.30 12.50
C ARG A 228 -0.89 19.26 13.10
N GLY A 229 -1.05 18.48 14.18
CA GLY A 229 -2.34 18.34 14.87
C GLY A 229 -3.44 17.65 14.04
N GLY A 230 -3.08 17.06 12.89
CA GLY A 230 -4.03 16.39 11.98
C GLY A 230 -4.38 14.97 12.40
N TYR A 231 -3.78 14.42 13.46
CA TYR A 231 -4.00 13.06 13.96
C TYR A 231 -4.02 11.98 12.86
N ASN A 232 -3.07 12.05 11.92
CA ASN A 232 -2.98 11.14 10.77
C ASN A 232 -2.50 9.73 11.15
N PHE A 233 -3.05 9.19 12.23
CA PHE A 233 -2.74 7.87 12.79
C PHE A 233 -4.03 7.14 13.16
N GLU A 234 -3.89 5.83 13.32
CA GLU A 234 -4.88 5.00 13.98
C GLU A 234 -4.25 4.37 15.23
N ALA A 235 -4.90 4.53 16.36
CA ALA A 235 -4.49 3.90 17.61
C ALA A 235 -4.98 2.45 17.66
N ILE A 236 -4.09 1.52 17.99
CA ILE A 236 -4.41 0.11 18.17
C ILE A 236 -3.89 -0.32 19.53
N GLY A 237 -4.79 -0.75 20.41
CA GLY A 237 -4.44 -1.23 21.74
C GLY A 237 -4.29 -0.14 22.79
N LEU A 238 -4.73 1.08 22.53
CA LEU A 238 -4.94 2.13 23.51
C LEU A 238 -6.43 2.25 23.83
N SER A 239 -6.78 2.49 25.08
CA SER A 239 -8.18 2.65 25.46
C SER A 239 -8.84 3.84 24.74
N ARG A 240 -10.12 3.67 24.37
CA ARG A 240 -10.88 4.73 23.72
C ARG A 240 -10.97 5.98 24.59
N SER A 241 -11.00 5.85 25.91
CA SER A 241 -10.99 6.96 26.86
C SER A 241 -9.68 7.76 26.80
N LEU A 242 -8.53 7.07 26.77
CA LEU A 242 -7.23 7.70 26.63
C LEU A 242 -7.13 8.44 25.29
N VAL A 243 -7.51 7.79 24.19
CA VAL A 243 -7.46 8.40 22.86
C VAL A 243 -8.40 9.59 22.76
N GLY A 244 -9.63 9.50 23.29
CA GLY A 244 -10.60 10.61 23.31
C GLY A 244 -10.16 11.82 24.14
N GLU A 245 -9.40 11.57 25.20
CA GLU A 245 -8.90 12.64 26.08
C GLU A 245 -7.69 13.37 25.47
N PHE A 246 -6.69 12.61 24.98
CA PHE A 246 -5.39 13.15 24.56
C PHE A 246 -5.29 13.40 23.06
N PHE A 247 -6.01 12.66 22.25
CA PHE A 247 -5.98 12.70 20.78
C PHE A 247 -7.39 12.73 20.18
N PRO A 248 -8.21 13.75 20.52
CA PRO A 248 -9.61 13.81 20.12
C PRO A 248 -9.75 13.76 18.57
N GLY A 249 -10.56 12.83 18.08
CA GLY A 249 -10.77 12.62 16.65
C GLY A 249 -9.83 11.60 16.01
N MET A 250 -8.81 11.09 16.72
CA MET A 250 -7.99 9.98 16.23
C MET A 250 -8.79 8.67 16.24
N THR A 251 -8.69 7.89 15.16
CA THR A 251 -9.39 6.61 15.06
C THR A 251 -8.83 5.59 16.05
N SER A 252 -9.69 4.93 16.83
CA SER A 252 -9.34 3.85 17.76
C SER A 252 -10.43 2.78 17.73
N ARG A 253 -10.23 1.74 16.89
CA ARG A 253 -11.20 0.64 16.77
C ARG A 253 -10.93 -0.48 17.76
N ILE A 254 -9.65 -0.78 18.00
CA ILE A 254 -9.22 -1.78 18.98
C ILE A 254 -8.77 -1.06 20.24
N SER A 255 -9.62 -1.06 21.24
CA SER A 255 -9.31 -0.55 22.57
C SER A 255 -8.32 -1.46 23.28
N GLY A 256 -7.61 -0.94 24.27
CA GLY A 256 -6.60 -1.69 25.02
C GLY A 256 -6.20 -0.96 26.29
N ILE A 257 -4.90 -0.83 26.55
CA ILE A 257 -4.37 -0.26 27.78
C ILE A 257 -4.84 1.19 28.01
N GLY A 258 -5.24 1.48 29.23
CA GLY A 258 -5.56 2.83 29.68
C GLY A 258 -4.36 3.55 30.27
N LEU A 259 -4.58 4.74 30.85
CA LEU A 259 -3.53 5.57 31.40
C LEU A 259 -2.73 4.86 32.51
N ASN A 260 -3.40 4.06 33.36
CA ASN A 260 -2.72 3.29 34.41
C ASN A 260 -1.75 2.23 33.82
N GLY A 261 -2.14 1.58 32.70
CA GLY A 261 -1.24 0.64 32.01
C GLY A 261 -0.03 1.35 31.40
N VAL A 262 -0.24 2.54 30.84
CA VAL A 262 0.84 3.39 30.34
C VAL A 262 1.78 3.83 31.48
N GLU A 263 1.22 4.24 32.62
CA GLU A 263 2.01 4.60 33.83
C GLU A 263 2.91 3.44 34.28
N LYS A 264 2.35 2.25 34.49
CA LYS A 264 3.10 1.06 34.87
C LYS A 264 4.22 0.74 33.89
N THR A 265 3.93 0.82 32.59
CA THR A 265 4.92 0.53 31.54
C THR A 265 6.04 1.59 31.53
N THR A 266 5.69 2.85 31.70
CA THR A 266 6.64 3.98 31.72
C THR A 266 7.58 3.87 32.91
N ILE A 267 7.05 3.61 34.10
CA ILE A 267 7.84 3.41 35.33
C ILE A 267 8.76 2.20 35.19
N ALA A 268 8.23 1.07 34.69
CA ALA A 268 9.04 -0.13 34.46
C ALA A 268 10.20 0.09 33.49
N GLN A 269 9.96 0.83 32.40
CA GLN A 269 11.01 1.19 31.44
C GLN A 269 12.05 2.12 32.05
N HIS A 270 11.62 3.10 32.86
CA HIS A 270 12.50 4.00 33.58
C HIS A 270 13.40 3.22 34.56
N THR A 271 12.81 2.37 35.40
CA THR A 271 13.54 1.53 36.35
C THR A 271 14.56 0.63 35.65
N ALA A 272 14.18 0.01 34.54
CA ALA A 272 15.11 -0.79 33.72
C ALA A 272 16.24 0.06 33.12
N GLY A 273 15.95 1.32 32.72
CA GLY A 273 16.96 2.22 32.14
C GLY A 273 18.03 2.71 33.14
N PHE A 274 17.68 2.81 34.42
CA PHE A 274 18.60 3.17 35.49
C PHE A 274 19.14 1.94 36.24
N GLY A 275 18.77 0.72 35.84
CA GLY A 275 19.25 -0.51 36.44
C GLY A 275 20.73 -0.84 36.10
N VAL A 276 21.35 -1.72 36.90
CA VAL A 276 22.76 -2.10 36.77
C VAL A 276 23.10 -2.74 35.42
N ASP A 277 22.14 -3.43 34.79
CA ASP A 277 22.29 -4.13 33.51
C ASP A 277 21.92 -3.27 32.30
N ALA A 278 21.64 -1.97 32.48
CA ALA A 278 21.19 -1.07 31.41
C ALA A 278 22.23 -0.86 30.28
N ALA A 279 23.49 -1.24 30.49
CA ALA A 279 24.57 -1.10 29.50
C ALA A 279 24.40 -2.01 28.26
N VAL A 280 23.63 -3.10 28.34
CA VAL A 280 23.45 -4.06 27.27
C VAL A 280 22.04 -3.94 26.70
N LEU A 281 21.95 -3.28 25.55
CA LEU A 281 20.67 -3.14 24.86
C LEU A 281 20.33 -4.42 24.06
N PRO A 282 19.08 -4.88 24.07
CA PRO A 282 18.65 -6.01 23.22
C PRO A 282 18.76 -5.66 21.74
N VAL A 283 19.15 -6.64 20.92
CA VAL A 283 19.34 -6.44 19.48
C VAL A 283 18.00 -6.32 18.73
N GLY A 284 16.87 -6.64 19.38
CA GLY A 284 15.55 -6.71 18.78
C GLY A 284 15.35 -8.01 18.02
N GLY A 285 14.35 -8.07 17.14
CA GLY A 285 13.97 -9.25 16.38
C GLY A 285 12.84 -8.98 15.38
N PHE A 286 12.33 -7.75 15.35
CA PHE A 286 11.17 -7.39 14.53
C PHE A 286 11.38 -7.66 13.02
N TYR A 287 12.51 -7.21 12.47
CA TYR A 287 12.76 -7.29 11.02
C TYR A 287 13.39 -8.62 10.60
N ARG A 288 14.30 -9.15 11.43
CA ARG A 288 15.00 -10.43 11.24
C ARG A 288 14.91 -11.24 12.51
N PHE A 289 14.75 -12.54 12.38
CA PHE A 289 14.84 -13.45 13.49
C PHE A 289 16.21 -13.33 14.19
N ARG A 290 16.19 -13.26 15.52
CA ARG A 290 17.36 -13.26 16.38
C ARG A 290 17.12 -14.23 17.54
N ARG A 291 17.91 -15.28 17.61
CA ARG A 291 17.77 -16.30 18.65
C ARG A 291 17.93 -15.67 20.05
N GLY A 292 17.03 -15.99 20.97
CA GLY A 292 17.04 -15.45 22.34
C GLY A 292 16.69 -13.97 22.48
N GLN A 293 16.17 -13.34 21.40
CA GLN A 293 15.76 -11.95 21.40
C GLN A 293 14.22 -11.81 21.20
N GLU A 294 13.76 -10.65 20.76
CA GLU A 294 12.35 -10.39 20.48
C GLU A 294 11.75 -11.48 19.58
N ALA A 295 10.55 -11.95 19.92
CA ALA A 295 9.83 -12.93 19.13
C ALA A 295 9.58 -12.42 17.70
N HIS A 296 9.86 -13.27 16.71
CA HIS A 296 9.67 -12.97 15.30
C HIS A 296 8.54 -13.80 14.71
N SER A 297 7.74 -13.20 13.83
CA SER A 297 6.59 -13.89 13.22
C SER A 297 6.96 -15.11 12.37
N PHE A 298 8.23 -15.27 12.02
CA PHE A 298 8.82 -16.45 11.37
C PHE A 298 10.04 -16.90 12.17
N ASP A 299 9.85 -17.83 13.10
CA ASP A 299 10.93 -18.43 13.88
C ASP A 299 11.85 -19.26 12.98
N GLY A 300 13.17 -19.14 13.17
CA GLY A 300 14.15 -19.79 12.31
C GLY A 300 14.11 -21.32 12.37
N THR A 301 13.78 -21.90 13.54
CA THR A 301 13.64 -23.34 13.71
C THR A 301 12.40 -23.85 12.98
N LEU A 302 11.29 -23.13 13.11
CA LEU A 302 10.03 -23.48 12.44
C LEU A 302 10.10 -23.31 10.93
N ILE A 303 10.85 -22.32 10.43
CA ILE A 303 11.14 -22.20 8.98
C ILE A 303 11.83 -23.46 8.46
N HIS A 304 12.85 -23.93 9.16
CA HIS A 304 13.57 -25.15 8.76
C HIS A 304 12.66 -26.39 8.81
N THR A 305 11.83 -26.49 9.85
CA THR A 305 10.82 -27.57 9.98
C THR A 305 9.85 -27.55 8.79
N LEU A 306 9.35 -26.38 8.38
CA LEU A 306 8.48 -26.26 7.22
C LEU A 306 9.17 -26.66 5.92
N GLN A 307 10.43 -26.22 5.70
CA GLN A 307 11.21 -26.61 4.54
C GLN A 307 11.42 -28.13 4.45
N THR A 308 11.71 -28.77 5.60
CA THR A 308 11.84 -30.23 5.70
C THR A 308 10.52 -30.92 5.36
N ALA A 309 9.40 -30.44 5.91
CA ALA A 309 8.07 -30.99 5.59
C ALA A 309 7.78 -30.95 4.09
N CYS A 310 7.99 -29.77 3.47
CA CYS A 310 7.74 -29.58 2.04
C CYS A 310 8.66 -30.41 1.16
N ALA A 311 9.91 -30.61 1.54
CA ALA A 311 10.89 -31.37 0.78
C ALA A 311 10.68 -32.89 0.87
N SER A 312 10.21 -33.39 2.04
CA SER A 312 9.99 -34.81 2.30
C SER A 312 8.54 -35.27 2.11
N ASP A 313 7.65 -34.40 1.66
CA ASP A 313 6.21 -34.66 1.52
C ASP A 313 5.59 -35.24 2.81
N SER A 314 5.93 -34.64 3.95
CA SER A 314 5.51 -35.15 5.25
C SER A 314 4.53 -34.23 5.96
N TYR A 315 3.27 -34.59 5.96
CA TYR A 315 2.23 -33.88 6.70
C TYR A 315 2.48 -33.89 8.22
N SER A 316 3.03 -34.99 8.75
CA SER A 316 3.35 -35.09 10.19
C SER A 316 4.42 -34.07 10.61
N ILE A 317 5.40 -33.78 9.76
CA ILE A 317 6.39 -32.72 10.02
C ILE A 317 5.74 -31.34 9.86
N TYR A 318 4.85 -31.16 8.89
CA TYR A 318 4.09 -29.92 8.76
C TYR A 318 3.24 -29.63 10.01
N LYS A 319 2.61 -30.66 10.61
CA LYS A 319 1.89 -30.47 11.89
C LYS A 319 2.79 -29.98 13.00
N LYS A 320 4.04 -30.47 13.09
CA LYS A 320 5.02 -29.95 14.07
C LYS A 320 5.32 -28.47 13.84
N TYR A 321 5.38 -28.04 12.57
CA TYR A 321 5.53 -26.64 12.24
C TYR A 321 4.28 -25.83 12.66
N SER A 322 3.09 -26.25 12.27
CA SER A 322 1.84 -25.55 12.57
C SER A 322 1.60 -25.42 14.07
N ASP A 323 1.77 -26.54 14.83
CA ASP A 323 1.68 -26.56 16.29
C ASP A 323 2.75 -25.66 16.94
N GLY A 324 3.97 -25.68 16.40
CA GLY A 324 5.05 -24.79 16.83
C GLY A 324 4.70 -23.31 16.66
N MET A 325 4.13 -22.94 15.51
CA MET A 325 3.66 -21.58 15.24
C MET A 325 2.59 -21.11 16.23
N ARG A 326 1.67 -22.01 16.62
CA ARG A 326 0.63 -21.72 17.62
C ARG A 326 1.19 -21.49 19.02
N ARG A 327 2.30 -22.15 19.36
CA ARG A 327 2.96 -22.02 20.69
C ARG A 327 3.81 -20.77 20.84
N LEU A 328 4.15 -20.08 19.75
CA LEU A 328 4.87 -18.82 19.83
C LEU A 328 4.11 -17.78 20.67
N PRO A 329 4.80 -16.83 21.32
CA PRO A 329 4.12 -15.69 21.92
C PRO A 329 3.23 -14.99 20.90
N PRO A 330 2.09 -14.44 21.32
CA PRO A 330 1.18 -13.72 20.42
C PRO A 330 1.88 -12.56 19.72
N ILE A 331 1.83 -12.53 18.39
CA ILE A 331 2.45 -11.49 17.56
C ILE A 331 1.39 -10.80 16.68
N THR A 332 0.34 -11.54 16.32
CA THR A 332 -0.76 -11.07 15.47
C THR A 332 -2.07 -11.08 16.25
N ILE A 333 -3.03 -10.28 15.79
CA ILE A 333 -4.36 -10.18 16.41
C ILE A 333 -5.03 -11.55 16.46
N ARG A 334 -4.92 -12.35 15.40
CA ARG A 334 -5.53 -13.69 15.32
C ARG A 334 -4.93 -14.72 16.30
N ASP A 335 -3.75 -14.46 16.86
CA ASP A 335 -3.17 -15.31 17.89
C ASP A 335 -3.94 -15.22 19.21
N LEU A 336 -4.76 -14.18 19.38
CA LEU A 336 -5.65 -13.95 20.50
C LEU A 336 -7.10 -14.42 20.24
N LEU A 337 -7.36 -15.05 19.10
CA LEU A 337 -8.66 -15.66 18.77
C LEU A 337 -8.56 -17.17 18.84
N ASP A 338 -9.64 -17.84 19.22
CA ASP A 338 -9.76 -19.30 19.13
C ASP A 338 -11.16 -19.69 18.64
N PHE A 339 -11.28 -20.96 18.25
CA PHE A 339 -12.53 -21.50 17.72
C PHE A 339 -13.53 -21.83 18.84
N LYS A 340 -14.80 -21.55 18.56
CA LYS A 340 -15.94 -21.87 19.40
C LYS A 340 -16.93 -22.72 18.61
N PRO A 341 -16.77 -24.06 18.60
CA PRO A 341 -17.69 -24.95 17.89
C PRO A 341 -19.13 -24.79 18.38
N THR A 342 -20.07 -24.65 17.45
CA THR A 342 -21.51 -24.58 17.73
C THR A 342 -22.25 -25.86 17.30
N ALA A 343 -21.54 -26.77 16.62
CA ALA A 343 -22.05 -28.06 16.17
C ALA A 343 -21.12 -29.18 16.59
N ALA A 344 -21.60 -30.42 16.55
CA ALA A 344 -20.76 -31.61 16.77
C ALA A 344 -19.77 -31.78 15.60
N ALA A 345 -18.58 -32.30 15.92
CA ALA A 345 -17.60 -32.68 14.90
C ALA A 345 -18.16 -33.72 13.94
N ILE A 346 -17.78 -33.63 12.69
CA ILE A 346 -18.13 -34.56 11.61
C ILE A 346 -16.92 -35.37 11.14
N ASN A 347 -17.16 -36.41 10.34
CA ASN A 347 -16.04 -37.13 9.73
C ASN A 347 -15.36 -36.24 8.69
N ILE A 348 -14.04 -36.29 8.61
CA ILE A 348 -13.24 -35.52 7.64
C ILE A 348 -13.59 -35.86 6.18
N ASP A 349 -14.10 -37.07 5.93
CA ASP A 349 -14.56 -37.50 4.60
C ASP A 349 -15.84 -36.76 4.14
N GLU A 350 -16.57 -36.14 5.05
CA GLU A 350 -17.73 -35.30 4.76
C GLU A 350 -17.33 -33.84 4.38
N VAL A 351 -16.06 -33.48 4.58
CA VAL A 351 -15.55 -32.13 4.29
C VAL A 351 -15.06 -32.06 2.85
N GLU A 352 -15.26 -30.91 2.23
CA GLU A 352 -14.75 -30.64 0.87
C GLU A 352 -13.26 -31.07 0.72
N SER A 353 -12.91 -31.54 -0.46
CA SER A 353 -11.60 -32.14 -0.71
C SER A 353 -10.47 -31.11 -0.70
N ILE A 354 -9.22 -31.58 -0.49
CA ILE A 354 -7.99 -30.78 -0.66
C ILE A 354 -8.00 -30.06 -2.02
N THR A 355 -8.44 -30.75 -3.08
CA THR A 355 -8.48 -30.20 -4.43
C THR A 355 -9.40 -28.98 -4.53
N GLU A 356 -10.58 -29.01 -3.89
CA GLU A 356 -11.50 -27.89 -3.89
C GLU A 356 -10.99 -26.71 -3.05
N ILE A 357 -10.42 -26.99 -1.88
CA ILE A 357 -9.85 -25.95 -1.00
C ILE A 357 -8.68 -25.26 -1.69
N ARG A 358 -7.77 -26.00 -2.35
CA ARG A 358 -6.61 -25.42 -3.03
C ARG A 358 -6.97 -24.41 -4.13
N LYS A 359 -8.12 -24.54 -4.77
CA LYS A 359 -8.59 -23.60 -5.81
C LYS A 359 -8.78 -22.18 -5.26
N ARG A 360 -8.94 -22.04 -3.93
CA ARG A 360 -9.09 -20.75 -3.24
C ARG A 360 -7.77 -20.08 -2.89
N PHE A 361 -6.65 -20.76 -3.11
CA PHE A 361 -5.33 -20.26 -2.77
C PHE A 361 -4.67 -19.55 -3.95
N LEU A 362 -3.79 -18.61 -3.61
CA LEU A 362 -2.96 -17.95 -4.60
C LEU A 362 -1.60 -17.56 -4.01
N THR A 363 -0.61 -17.45 -4.89
CA THR A 363 0.62 -16.72 -4.59
C THR A 363 0.41 -15.27 -5.01
N PRO A 364 0.44 -14.30 -4.05
CA PRO A 364 0.15 -12.89 -4.33
C PRO A 364 1.23 -12.25 -5.20
N GLY A 365 0.96 -11.04 -5.69
CA GLY A 365 1.82 -10.32 -6.62
C GLY A 365 3.24 -10.07 -6.08
N MET A 366 4.19 -10.79 -6.65
CA MET A 366 5.62 -10.68 -6.42
C MET A 366 6.29 -10.53 -7.79
N SER A 367 6.73 -9.32 -8.13
CA SER A 367 7.15 -9.00 -9.51
C SER A 367 8.42 -9.71 -9.94
N LEU A 368 8.47 -10.07 -11.21
CA LEU A 368 9.71 -10.45 -11.87
C LEU A 368 10.67 -9.24 -11.89
N GLY A 369 11.88 -9.46 -11.45
CA GLY A 369 12.86 -8.41 -11.13
C GLY A 369 13.04 -8.21 -9.63
N ALA A 370 11.98 -8.28 -8.82
CA ALA A 370 12.08 -8.47 -7.38
C ALA A 370 12.43 -9.92 -7.05
N LEU A 371 11.71 -10.88 -7.65
CA LEU A 371 12.08 -12.29 -7.64
C LEU A 371 12.96 -12.62 -8.85
N SER A 372 13.74 -13.68 -8.71
CA SER A 372 14.45 -14.32 -9.83
C SER A 372 13.45 -14.95 -10.81
N PRO A 373 13.79 -15.09 -12.12
CA PRO A 373 12.96 -15.79 -13.08
C PRO A 373 12.65 -17.24 -12.68
N GLU A 374 13.59 -17.92 -12.03
CA GLU A 374 13.46 -19.29 -11.54
C GLU A 374 12.39 -19.39 -10.43
N ALA A 375 12.51 -18.55 -9.40
CA ALA A 375 11.55 -18.56 -8.29
C ALA A 375 10.14 -18.18 -8.76
N HIS A 376 10.02 -17.14 -9.59
CA HIS A 376 8.75 -16.69 -10.12
C HIS A 376 8.08 -17.75 -11.00
N GLY A 377 8.84 -18.36 -11.92
CA GLY A 377 8.33 -19.42 -12.80
C GLY A 377 7.91 -20.67 -12.04
N THR A 378 8.67 -21.06 -11.01
CA THR A 378 8.37 -22.22 -10.16
C THR A 378 7.06 -22.06 -9.41
N LEU A 379 6.78 -20.87 -8.86
CA LEU A 379 5.48 -20.56 -8.23
C LEU A 379 4.33 -20.70 -9.23
N ASN A 380 4.47 -20.12 -10.42
CA ASN A 380 3.42 -20.20 -11.44
C ASN A 380 3.11 -21.66 -11.83
N ILE A 381 4.14 -22.47 -12.07
CA ILE A 381 3.97 -23.89 -12.41
C ILE A 381 3.26 -24.64 -11.27
N ALA A 382 3.70 -24.45 -10.03
CA ALA A 382 3.11 -25.11 -8.88
C ALA A 382 1.60 -24.79 -8.74
N MET A 383 1.24 -23.51 -8.85
CA MET A 383 -0.14 -23.09 -8.71
C MET A 383 -1.02 -23.57 -9.86
N ASN A 384 -0.50 -23.59 -11.08
CA ASN A 384 -1.22 -24.14 -12.22
C ASN A 384 -1.46 -25.65 -12.08
N ARG A 385 -0.48 -26.41 -11.55
CA ARG A 385 -0.63 -27.87 -11.33
C ARG A 385 -1.79 -28.22 -10.38
N ILE A 386 -2.06 -27.36 -9.40
CA ILE A 386 -3.11 -27.60 -8.37
C ILE A 386 -4.43 -26.87 -8.66
N GLY A 387 -4.57 -26.24 -9.83
CA GLY A 387 -5.77 -25.48 -10.19
C GLY A 387 -5.96 -24.16 -9.41
N ALA A 388 -4.94 -23.75 -8.68
CA ALA A 388 -4.89 -22.47 -7.95
C ALA A 388 -4.43 -21.31 -8.85
N LYS A 389 -4.08 -20.17 -8.26
CA LYS A 389 -3.71 -18.96 -9.01
C LYS A 389 -2.33 -18.46 -8.58
N SER A 390 -1.61 -17.89 -9.53
CA SER A 390 -0.41 -17.07 -9.26
C SER A 390 -0.59 -15.70 -9.87
N VAL A 391 -0.06 -14.67 -9.22
CA VAL A 391 -0.12 -13.28 -9.68
C VAL A 391 1.24 -12.86 -10.25
N SER A 392 1.25 -12.29 -11.47
CA SER A 392 2.48 -11.88 -12.15
C SER A 392 3.30 -10.82 -11.37
N GLY A 393 2.65 -9.99 -10.54
CA GLY A 393 3.23 -8.76 -10.05
C GLY A 393 3.32 -7.68 -11.14
N GLU A 394 3.86 -6.51 -10.80
CA GLU A 394 3.85 -5.31 -11.66
C GLU A 394 4.97 -5.27 -12.72
N GLY A 395 5.65 -6.35 -12.99
CA GLY A 395 6.84 -6.37 -13.85
C GLY A 395 6.62 -6.83 -15.29
N GLY A 396 5.38 -7.03 -15.71
CA GLY A 396 5.08 -7.72 -16.96
C GLY A 396 5.37 -9.23 -16.85
N GLU A 397 5.30 -9.92 -17.95
CA GLU A 397 5.61 -11.35 -18.02
C GLU A 397 6.15 -11.71 -19.41
N ASP A 398 7.08 -12.65 -19.46
CA ASP A 398 7.64 -13.12 -20.72
C ASP A 398 6.58 -13.91 -21.52
N ARG A 399 6.42 -13.54 -22.79
CA ARG A 399 5.47 -14.19 -23.69
C ARG A 399 5.76 -15.69 -23.93
N GLU A 400 6.99 -16.14 -23.71
CA GLU A 400 7.33 -17.57 -23.79
C GLU A 400 6.56 -18.39 -22.73
N ARG A 401 6.19 -17.77 -21.61
CA ARG A 401 5.39 -18.41 -20.56
C ARG A 401 3.94 -18.64 -20.93
N TYR A 402 3.45 -17.98 -21.97
CA TYR A 402 2.05 -18.14 -22.43
C TYR A 402 1.80 -19.49 -23.12
N ARG A 403 2.87 -20.22 -23.45
CA ARG A 403 2.80 -21.55 -24.02
C ARG A 403 3.22 -22.60 -22.99
N PRO A 404 2.49 -23.73 -22.90
CA PRO A 404 2.94 -24.84 -22.07
C PRO A 404 4.33 -25.32 -22.49
N ARG A 405 5.12 -25.76 -21.54
CA ARG A 405 6.43 -26.38 -21.77
C ARG A 405 6.28 -27.78 -22.39
N PRO A 406 7.34 -28.36 -22.99
CA PRO A 406 7.29 -29.70 -23.57
C PRO A 406 6.87 -30.80 -22.57
N ASN A 407 7.13 -30.64 -21.29
CA ASN A 407 6.73 -31.54 -20.22
C ASN A 407 5.27 -31.33 -19.73
N GLY A 408 4.51 -30.45 -20.38
CA GLY A 408 3.13 -30.11 -20.00
C GLY A 408 2.98 -29.03 -18.92
N ASP A 409 4.08 -28.58 -18.32
CA ASP A 409 4.03 -27.52 -17.31
C ASP A 409 3.63 -26.17 -17.93
N ASN A 410 2.79 -25.43 -17.21
CA ASN A 410 2.38 -24.08 -17.56
C ASN A 410 2.99 -23.07 -16.59
N ALA A 411 3.86 -22.20 -17.10
CA ALA A 411 4.53 -21.14 -16.33
C ALA A 411 3.82 -19.77 -16.43
N ASN A 412 2.69 -19.69 -17.13
CA ASN A 412 1.88 -18.49 -17.23
C ASN A 412 1.19 -18.17 -15.90
N SER A 413 1.27 -16.95 -15.42
CA SER A 413 0.51 -16.52 -14.26
C SER A 413 -0.98 -16.36 -14.60
N ALA A 414 -1.85 -16.94 -13.78
CA ALA A 414 -3.30 -16.90 -13.99
C ALA A 414 -3.89 -15.50 -13.79
N VAL A 415 -3.24 -14.67 -12.97
CA VAL A 415 -3.63 -13.30 -12.66
C VAL A 415 -2.55 -12.33 -13.15
N LYS A 416 -2.93 -11.36 -13.97
CA LYS A 416 -2.05 -10.31 -14.47
C LYS A 416 -2.26 -9.03 -13.67
N GLN A 417 -1.20 -8.52 -13.07
CA GLN A 417 -1.29 -7.28 -12.29
C GLN A 417 -1.02 -6.05 -13.15
N ILE A 418 -1.84 -5.02 -12.95
CA ILE A 418 -1.68 -3.70 -13.53
C ILE A 418 -1.48 -2.70 -12.38
N ALA A 419 -0.32 -2.04 -12.36
CA ALA A 419 0.04 -1.02 -11.39
C ALA A 419 0.17 0.35 -12.07
N SER A 420 0.38 1.40 -11.30
CA SER A 420 0.51 2.77 -11.81
C SER A 420 1.67 2.94 -12.81
N GLY A 421 2.75 2.18 -12.65
CA GLY A 421 3.87 2.19 -13.58
C GLY A 421 3.60 1.55 -14.94
N ARG A 422 2.53 0.78 -15.08
CA ARG A 422 2.11 0.12 -16.32
C ARG A 422 3.21 -0.70 -17.00
N PHE A 423 4.18 -1.21 -16.26
CA PHE A 423 5.32 -1.97 -16.79
C PHE A 423 4.87 -3.25 -17.49
N GLY A 424 5.15 -3.34 -18.79
CA GLY A 424 4.84 -4.53 -19.59
C GLY A 424 3.34 -4.80 -19.81
N VAL A 425 2.48 -3.84 -19.54
CA VAL A 425 1.02 -3.99 -19.71
C VAL A 425 0.64 -3.75 -21.16
N THR A 426 0.65 -4.80 -21.96
CA THR A 426 0.23 -4.82 -23.36
C THR A 426 -1.14 -5.48 -23.51
N ALA A 427 -1.78 -5.32 -24.67
CA ALA A 427 -3.01 -6.04 -24.99
C ALA A 427 -2.82 -7.57 -24.93
N GLU A 428 -1.67 -8.09 -25.37
CA GLU A 428 -1.34 -9.52 -25.27
C GLU A 428 -1.28 -9.98 -23.81
N TYR A 429 -0.54 -9.25 -22.97
CA TYR A 429 -0.41 -9.52 -21.54
C TYR A 429 -1.78 -9.63 -20.88
N LEU A 430 -2.66 -8.65 -21.10
CA LEU A 430 -4.00 -8.61 -20.53
C LEU A 430 -4.92 -9.72 -21.06
N ASN A 431 -4.65 -10.24 -22.26
CA ASN A 431 -5.43 -11.33 -22.86
C ASN A 431 -4.99 -12.73 -22.44
N MET A 432 -3.83 -12.86 -21.79
CA MET A 432 -3.24 -14.15 -21.40
C MET A 432 -3.48 -14.48 -19.92
N CYS A 433 -4.64 -14.13 -19.37
CA CYS A 433 -4.99 -14.39 -17.99
C CYS A 433 -6.49 -14.70 -17.81
N ARG A 434 -6.80 -15.25 -16.66
CA ARG A 434 -8.18 -15.46 -16.19
C ARG A 434 -8.68 -14.29 -15.33
N GLU A 435 -7.77 -13.48 -14.81
CA GLU A 435 -8.06 -12.42 -13.88
C GLU A 435 -7.05 -11.27 -14.04
N ILE A 436 -7.53 -10.04 -13.96
CA ILE A 436 -6.70 -8.83 -13.98
C ILE A 436 -6.79 -8.16 -12.62
N GLU A 437 -5.65 -7.91 -11.98
CA GLU A 437 -5.57 -7.27 -10.66
C GLU A 437 -5.08 -5.82 -10.78
N ILE A 438 -5.95 -4.87 -10.45
CA ILE A 438 -5.60 -3.45 -10.32
C ILE A 438 -4.93 -3.25 -8.97
N LYS A 439 -3.63 -2.94 -8.95
CA LYS A 439 -2.87 -2.66 -7.75
C LYS A 439 -2.98 -1.19 -7.38
N VAL A 440 -3.90 -0.86 -6.48
CA VAL A 440 -4.03 0.51 -5.96
C VAL A 440 -2.95 0.81 -4.93
N ALA A 441 -2.63 -0.15 -4.06
CA ALA A 441 -1.59 -0.02 -3.05
C ALA A 441 -0.99 -1.39 -2.70
N GLN A 442 0.05 -1.41 -1.87
CA GLN A 442 0.75 -2.61 -1.41
C GLN A 442 0.87 -2.60 0.11
N GLY A 443 0.50 -3.71 0.76
CA GLY A 443 0.43 -3.81 2.21
C GLY A 443 1.72 -3.49 2.96
N ALA A 444 2.87 -3.97 2.47
CA ALA A 444 4.16 -3.74 3.12
C ALA A 444 4.70 -2.30 3.00
N LYS A 445 4.20 -1.52 2.05
CA LYS A 445 4.59 -0.11 1.83
C LYS A 445 3.46 0.72 1.24
N PRO A 446 2.37 0.90 1.98
CA PRO A 446 1.23 1.64 1.49
C PRO A 446 1.57 3.11 1.26
N GLY A 447 1.06 3.69 0.18
CA GLY A 447 1.25 5.10 -0.17
C GLY A 447 2.64 5.46 -0.72
N GLU A 448 3.54 4.51 -0.95
CA GLU A 448 4.88 4.76 -1.50
C GLU A 448 5.03 4.37 -2.97
N GLY A 449 4.15 3.53 -3.48
CA GLY A 449 4.26 2.95 -4.81
C GLY A 449 5.34 1.87 -4.92
N GLY A 450 5.60 1.42 -6.15
CA GLY A 450 6.62 0.43 -6.48
C GLY A 450 7.97 1.07 -6.82
N GLN A 451 9.06 0.37 -6.49
CA GLN A 451 10.41 0.78 -6.85
C GLN A 451 11.27 -0.44 -7.14
N LEU A 452 12.02 -0.40 -8.24
CA LEU A 452 13.03 -1.38 -8.56
C LEU A 452 14.38 -0.66 -8.75
N PRO A 453 15.40 -0.96 -7.93
CA PRO A 453 16.72 -0.35 -8.06
C PRO A 453 17.34 -0.63 -9.42
N GLY A 454 18.11 0.31 -9.96
CA GLY A 454 18.73 0.20 -11.28
C GLY A 454 19.61 -1.07 -11.45
N PHE A 455 20.35 -1.46 -10.43
CA PHE A 455 21.18 -2.66 -10.45
C PHE A 455 20.38 -3.99 -10.58
N LYS A 456 19.07 -3.98 -10.40
CA LYS A 456 18.16 -5.11 -10.67
C LYS A 456 17.49 -5.01 -12.04
N VAL A 457 17.61 -3.87 -12.72
CA VAL A 457 17.05 -3.65 -14.06
C VAL A 457 18.05 -4.15 -15.10
N THR A 458 18.14 -5.46 -15.24
CA THR A 458 18.95 -6.13 -16.27
C THR A 458 18.34 -5.88 -17.65
N VAL A 459 19.06 -6.24 -18.72
CA VAL A 459 18.54 -6.16 -20.10
C VAL A 459 17.23 -6.95 -20.26
N GLU A 460 17.15 -8.14 -19.65
CA GLU A 460 15.96 -9.00 -19.65
C GLU A 460 14.79 -8.29 -18.96
N ILE A 461 15.01 -7.77 -17.74
CA ILE A 461 13.96 -7.07 -16.97
C ILE A 461 13.53 -5.78 -17.67
N ALA A 462 14.45 -5.01 -18.22
CA ALA A 462 14.15 -3.79 -18.96
C ALA A 462 13.28 -4.08 -20.20
N LYS A 463 13.59 -5.13 -20.95
CA LYS A 463 12.78 -5.57 -22.10
C LYS A 463 11.35 -5.89 -21.69
N LEU A 464 11.16 -6.66 -20.60
CA LEU A 464 9.82 -7.03 -20.11
C LEU A 464 9.01 -5.81 -19.62
N ARG A 465 9.71 -4.83 -19.06
CA ARG A 465 9.08 -3.62 -18.51
C ARG A 465 8.96 -2.46 -19.49
N HIS A 466 9.44 -2.62 -20.71
CA HIS A 466 9.57 -1.53 -21.70
C HIS A 466 10.31 -0.32 -21.09
N ALA A 467 11.51 -0.55 -20.59
CA ALA A 467 12.32 0.42 -19.87
C ALA A 467 13.81 0.34 -20.28
N THR A 468 14.63 1.26 -19.78
CA THR A 468 16.07 1.31 -20.04
C THR A 468 16.84 0.49 -18.99
N PRO A 469 17.77 -0.40 -19.41
CA PRO A 469 18.61 -1.16 -18.48
C PRO A 469 19.43 -0.24 -17.56
N GLY A 470 19.61 -0.65 -16.30
CA GLY A 470 20.41 0.07 -15.31
C GLY A 470 19.74 1.30 -14.69
N VAL A 471 18.61 1.74 -15.21
CA VAL A 471 17.89 2.89 -14.70
C VAL A 471 16.86 2.44 -13.65
N MET A 472 16.83 3.11 -12.50
CA MET A 472 15.84 2.85 -11.45
C MET A 472 14.42 3.07 -11.97
N LEU A 473 13.53 2.14 -11.69
CA LEU A 473 12.13 2.20 -12.10
C LEU A 473 11.24 2.53 -10.91
N ILE A 474 10.35 3.50 -11.10
CA ILE A 474 9.35 3.92 -10.12
C ILE A 474 7.96 3.70 -10.69
N SER A 475 7.13 3.04 -9.89
CA SER A 475 5.68 2.95 -10.07
C SER A 475 5.08 3.94 -9.06
N PRO A 476 4.67 5.15 -9.49
CA PRO A 476 4.20 6.17 -8.54
C PRO A 476 2.98 5.68 -7.76
N PRO A 477 2.75 6.19 -6.53
CA PRO A 477 1.63 5.74 -5.71
C PRO A 477 0.27 5.88 -6.40
N PRO A 478 -0.09 7.02 -7.03
CA PRO A 478 -1.36 7.15 -7.72
C PRO A 478 -1.29 6.56 -9.14
N HIS A 479 -2.36 5.90 -9.56
CA HIS A 479 -2.62 5.71 -10.97
C HIS A 479 -3.06 7.05 -11.58
N HIS A 480 -2.46 7.47 -12.68
CA HIS A 480 -2.77 8.77 -13.30
C HIS A 480 -4.13 8.82 -13.98
N ASP A 481 -4.83 7.72 -14.04
CA ASP A 481 -6.21 7.60 -14.52
C ASP A 481 -7.22 7.27 -13.39
N ILE A 482 -6.82 7.38 -12.11
CA ILE A 482 -7.70 7.11 -10.97
C ILE A 482 -7.53 8.22 -9.92
N TYR A 483 -8.51 9.11 -9.83
CA TYR A 483 -8.61 10.15 -8.80
C TYR A 483 -9.92 10.08 -8.03
N SER A 484 -10.84 9.22 -8.47
CA SER A 484 -12.14 8.97 -7.85
C SER A 484 -12.56 7.51 -8.05
N ILE A 485 -13.65 7.09 -7.41
CA ILE A 485 -14.27 5.77 -7.63
C ILE A 485 -14.80 5.66 -9.07
N GLU A 486 -15.27 6.75 -9.64
CA GLU A 486 -15.76 6.79 -11.03
C GLU A 486 -14.64 6.54 -12.03
N ASP A 487 -13.45 7.09 -11.79
CA ASP A 487 -12.26 6.81 -12.60
C ASP A 487 -11.84 5.35 -12.50
N LEU A 488 -11.89 4.78 -11.27
CA LEU A 488 -11.64 3.36 -11.08
C LEU A 488 -12.66 2.51 -11.84
N ALA A 489 -13.93 2.91 -11.83
CA ALA A 489 -14.98 2.24 -12.61
C ALA A 489 -14.69 2.29 -14.11
N GLN A 490 -14.14 3.42 -14.61
CA GLN A 490 -13.71 3.53 -16.02
C GLN A 490 -12.54 2.58 -16.32
N LEU A 491 -11.55 2.45 -15.45
CA LEU A 491 -10.46 1.49 -15.66
C LEU A 491 -10.97 0.04 -15.63
N ILE A 492 -11.86 -0.30 -14.70
CA ILE A 492 -12.50 -1.63 -14.66
C ILE A 492 -13.26 -1.89 -15.96
N TYR A 493 -13.98 -0.91 -16.46
CA TYR A 493 -14.69 -0.97 -17.74
C TYR A 493 -13.72 -1.25 -18.89
N ASP A 494 -12.62 -0.49 -19.01
CA ASP A 494 -11.61 -0.66 -20.05
C ASP A 494 -11.00 -2.07 -20.03
N LEU A 495 -10.65 -2.56 -18.83
CA LEU A 495 -10.07 -3.89 -18.67
C LEU A 495 -11.05 -5.02 -19.03
N LYS A 496 -12.33 -4.84 -18.73
CA LYS A 496 -13.37 -5.78 -19.12
C LYS A 496 -13.68 -5.76 -20.62
N GLN A 497 -13.29 -4.71 -21.33
CA GLN A 497 -13.36 -4.65 -22.79
C GLN A 497 -12.15 -5.35 -23.44
N ILE A 498 -10.93 -5.11 -22.95
CA ILE A 498 -9.73 -5.76 -23.54
C ILE A 498 -9.65 -7.26 -23.25
N ASN A 499 -10.21 -7.73 -22.14
CA ASN A 499 -10.37 -9.16 -21.88
C ASN A 499 -11.79 -9.44 -21.35
N PRO A 500 -12.75 -9.68 -22.24
CA PRO A 500 -14.14 -9.92 -21.85
C PRO A 500 -14.38 -11.15 -20.98
N ALA A 501 -13.45 -12.11 -20.96
CA ALA A 501 -13.54 -13.33 -20.15
C ALA A 501 -12.93 -13.20 -18.76
N ALA A 502 -12.04 -12.24 -18.55
CA ALA A 502 -11.34 -12.09 -17.28
C ALA A 502 -12.20 -11.42 -16.21
N LYS A 503 -12.06 -11.88 -14.97
CA LYS A 503 -12.53 -11.17 -13.79
C LYS A 503 -11.57 -10.04 -13.45
N VAL A 504 -12.08 -8.96 -12.85
CA VAL A 504 -11.25 -7.83 -12.41
C VAL A 504 -11.22 -7.76 -10.89
N THR A 505 -10.01 -7.82 -10.36
CA THR A 505 -9.71 -7.66 -8.94
C THR A 505 -9.20 -6.26 -8.66
N VAL A 506 -9.63 -5.66 -7.56
CA VAL A 506 -9.05 -4.42 -7.03
C VAL A 506 -8.32 -4.72 -5.73
N LYS A 507 -7.00 -4.49 -5.72
CA LYS A 507 -6.16 -4.67 -4.55
C LYS A 507 -6.09 -3.40 -3.72
N LEU A 508 -6.61 -3.48 -2.51
CA LEU A 508 -6.62 -2.44 -1.48
C LEU A 508 -5.78 -2.88 -0.28
N VAL A 509 -5.43 -1.94 0.58
CA VAL A 509 -4.69 -2.20 1.81
C VAL A 509 -5.55 -1.89 3.02
N SER A 510 -5.43 -2.72 4.06
CA SER A 510 -6.15 -2.57 5.32
C SER A 510 -5.87 -1.22 5.97
N ARG A 511 -6.92 -0.43 6.19
CA ARG A 511 -6.92 0.86 6.91
C ARG A 511 -8.33 1.14 7.43
N SER A 512 -8.46 2.11 8.34
CA SER A 512 -9.78 2.61 8.74
C SER A 512 -10.52 3.25 7.56
N GLY A 513 -11.80 2.98 7.42
CA GLY A 513 -12.64 3.45 6.30
C GLY A 513 -12.51 2.62 5.02
N ILE A 514 -11.77 1.50 5.05
CA ILE A 514 -11.62 0.62 3.87
C ILE A 514 -12.93 0.00 3.43
N GLY A 515 -13.88 -0.18 4.35
CA GLY A 515 -15.22 -0.70 4.03
C GLY A 515 -15.99 0.21 3.08
N THR A 516 -15.91 1.52 3.27
CA THR A 516 -16.53 2.52 2.37
C THR A 516 -15.91 2.46 0.97
N ILE A 517 -14.57 2.36 0.90
CA ILE A 517 -13.86 2.19 -0.37
C ILE A 517 -14.27 0.88 -1.03
N ALA A 518 -14.34 -0.22 -0.29
CA ALA A 518 -14.77 -1.53 -0.79
C ALA A 518 -16.21 -1.48 -1.37
N ALA A 519 -17.12 -0.78 -0.71
CA ALA A 519 -18.48 -0.59 -1.21
C ALA A 519 -18.49 0.18 -2.54
N GLY A 520 -17.68 1.24 -2.66
CA GLY A 520 -17.49 1.96 -3.92
C GLY A 520 -16.91 1.07 -5.02
N VAL A 521 -15.91 0.26 -4.71
CA VAL A 521 -15.28 -0.68 -5.64
C VAL A 521 -16.27 -1.75 -6.12
N ALA A 522 -17.11 -2.27 -5.23
CA ALA A 522 -18.18 -3.21 -5.60
C ALA A 522 -19.19 -2.57 -6.55
N LYS A 523 -19.61 -1.32 -6.28
CA LYS A 523 -20.48 -0.55 -7.17
C LYS A 523 -19.83 -0.24 -8.52
N ALA A 524 -18.51 -0.07 -8.54
CA ALA A 524 -17.71 0.11 -9.76
C ALA A 524 -17.58 -1.16 -10.60
N LYS A 525 -18.26 -2.26 -10.24
CA LYS A 525 -18.30 -3.53 -10.97
C LYS A 525 -17.01 -4.35 -10.93
N ALA A 526 -16.19 -4.18 -9.91
CA ALA A 526 -15.15 -5.16 -9.59
C ALA A 526 -15.77 -6.52 -9.26
N ASP A 527 -15.05 -7.59 -9.58
CA ASP A 527 -15.49 -8.97 -9.29
C ASP A 527 -14.91 -9.49 -7.98
N ILE A 528 -13.72 -9.04 -7.65
CA ILE A 528 -12.96 -9.45 -6.46
C ILE A 528 -12.35 -8.21 -5.81
N ILE A 529 -12.37 -8.17 -4.49
CA ILE A 529 -11.70 -7.15 -3.69
C ILE A 529 -10.67 -7.84 -2.81
N LEU A 530 -9.40 -7.48 -2.98
CA LEU A 530 -8.31 -7.95 -2.14
C LEU A 530 -8.02 -6.92 -1.05
N ILE A 531 -8.09 -7.34 0.21
CA ILE A 531 -7.67 -6.54 1.37
C ILE A 531 -6.33 -7.08 1.86
N SER A 532 -5.24 -6.37 1.57
CA SER A 532 -3.88 -6.73 1.99
C SER A 532 -3.57 -6.20 3.39
N GLY A 533 -2.94 -7.04 4.22
CA GLY A 533 -2.40 -6.63 5.51
C GLY A 533 -1.01 -5.97 5.40
N ASN A 534 -0.57 -5.36 6.51
CA ASN A 534 0.73 -4.69 6.61
C ASN A 534 1.94 -5.64 6.67
N VAL A 535 1.71 -6.93 6.93
CA VAL A 535 2.78 -7.94 6.98
C VAL A 535 3.08 -8.43 5.58
N GLY A 536 4.32 -8.30 5.15
CA GLY A 536 4.77 -8.77 3.83
C GLY A 536 6.24 -8.49 3.61
N GLY A 537 6.81 -9.12 2.57
CA GLY A 537 8.15 -8.83 2.09
C GLY A 537 8.15 -7.58 1.21
N THR A 538 9.22 -6.79 1.32
CA THR A 538 9.46 -5.71 0.38
C THR A 538 10.94 -5.59 0.09
N GLY A 539 11.28 -5.37 -1.19
CA GLY A 539 12.65 -5.18 -1.63
C GLY A 539 13.19 -3.77 -1.42
N ALA A 540 12.36 -2.78 -1.07
CA ALA A 540 12.80 -1.39 -0.97
C ALA A 540 11.78 -0.54 -0.21
N SER A 541 11.75 -0.63 1.10
CA SER A 541 10.90 0.23 1.93
C SER A 541 11.65 0.66 3.18
N PRO A 542 11.50 1.91 3.64
CA PRO A 542 12.11 2.35 4.88
C PRO A 542 11.52 1.59 6.07
N GLN A 543 12.32 1.41 7.12
CA GLN A 543 11.93 0.69 8.34
C GLN A 543 10.68 1.29 9.00
N THR A 544 10.52 2.61 8.95
CA THR A 544 9.35 3.31 9.47
C THR A 544 8.05 2.87 8.80
N SER A 545 8.07 2.64 7.49
CA SER A 545 6.90 2.14 6.76
C SER A 545 6.60 0.69 7.12
N ILE A 546 7.60 -0.17 7.15
CA ILE A 546 7.43 -1.59 7.50
C ILE A 546 6.89 -1.75 8.92
N LYS A 547 7.37 -0.93 9.86
CA LYS A 547 6.96 -1.02 11.27
C LYS A 547 5.62 -0.36 11.55
N PHE A 548 5.33 0.78 10.94
CA PHE A 548 4.29 1.69 11.42
C PHE A 548 3.23 2.08 10.39
N ALA A 549 3.38 1.75 9.09
CA ALA A 549 2.36 2.03 8.11
C ALA A 549 1.43 0.84 7.90
N GLY A 550 0.15 1.12 7.59
CA GLY A 550 -0.86 0.10 7.34
C GLY A 550 -1.31 -0.67 8.58
N LEU A 551 -2.34 -1.47 8.42
CA LEU A 551 -2.98 -2.26 9.46
C LEU A 551 -2.90 -3.76 9.17
N PRO A 552 -3.05 -4.61 10.19
CA PRO A 552 -3.29 -6.04 9.99
C PRO A 552 -4.52 -6.28 9.12
N TRP A 553 -4.48 -7.32 8.28
CA TRP A 553 -5.59 -7.65 7.38
C TRP A 553 -6.89 -7.97 8.14
N GLU A 554 -6.79 -8.48 9.35
CA GLU A 554 -7.92 -8.82 10.19
C GLU A 554 -8.88 -7.63 10.37
N LEU A 555 -8.32 -6.43 10.60
CA LEU A 555 -9.10 -5.21 10.79
C LEU A 555 -9.79 -4.75 9.50
N GLY A 556 -9.04 -4.71 8.40
CA GLY A 556 -9.57 -4.24 7.12
C GLY A 556 -10.54 -5.22 6.49
N LEU A 557 -10.26 -6.52 6.59
CA LEU A 557 -11.13 -7.58 6.06
C LEU A 557 -12.48 -7.60 6.79
N SER A 558 -12.46 -7.59 8.12
CA SER A 558 -13.68 -7.55 8.93
C SER A 558 -14.53 -6.32 8.61
N GLU A 559 -13.91 -5.13 8.54
CA GLU A 559 -14.61 -3.89 8.16
C GLU A 559 -15.22 -3.97 6.76
N ALA A 560 -14.44 -4.42 5.76
CA ALA A 560 -14.92 -4.55 4.39
C ALA A 560 -16.09 -5.55 4.30
N HIS A 561 -15.97 -6.70 4.96
CA HIS A 561 -17.03 -7.71 5.00
C HIS A 561 -18.32 -7.14 5.61
N GLN A 562 -18.23 -6.49 6.78
CA GLN A 562 -19.37 -5.90 7.47
C GLN A 562 -20.05 -4.81 6.64
N VAL A 563 -19.29 -3.87 6.08
CA VAL A 563 -19.84 -2.76 5.29
C VAL A 563 -20.48 -3.25 3.99
N LEU A 564 -19.85 -4.21 3.30
CA LEU A 564 -20.44 -4.82 2.10
C LEU A 564 -21.72 -5.57 2.43
N THR A 565 -21.79 -6.26 3.57
CA THR A 565 -22.97 -6.98 4.04
C THR A 565 -24.12 -6.01 4.34
N LEU A 566 -23.84 -4.95 5.13
CA LEU A 566 -24.83 -3.90 5.47
C LEU A 566 -25.42 -3.22 4.22
N ASN A 567 -24.58 -3.01 3.20
CA ASN A 567 -24.98 -2.36 1.96
C ASN A 567 -25.57 -3.32 0.91
N ARG A 568 -25.74 -4.60 1.25
CA ARG A 568 -26.28 -5.64 0.33
C ARG A 568 -25.43 -5.80 -0.93
N LEU A 569 -24.11 -5.65 -0.78
CA LEU A 569 -23.13 -5.78 -1.86
C LEU A 569 -22.28 -7.04 -1.72
N ARG A 570 -22.26 -7.67 -0.53
CA ARG A 570 -21.34 -8.77 -0.22
C ARG A 570 -21.47 -9.96 -1.17
N HIS A 571 -22.70 -10.33 -1.54
CA HIS A 571 -22.99 -11.45 -2.43
C HIS A 571 -22.60 -11.20 -3.89
N ARG A 572 -22.21 -9.97 -4.26
CA ARG A 572 -21.83 -9.59 -5.62
C ARG A 572 -20.33 -9.65 -5.88
N VAL A 573 -19.49 -9.68 -4.85
CA VAL A 573 -18.04 -9.64 -4.97
C VAL A 573 -17.40 -10.67 -4.05
N LYS A 574 -16.31 -11.27 -4.53
CA LYS A 574 -15.44 -12.08 -3.68
C LYS A 574 -14.54 -11.21 -2.83
N LEU A 575 -14.33 -11.59 -1.59
CA LEU A 575 -13.30 -11.02 -0.75
C LEU A 575 -12.08 -11.93 -0.72
N ARG A 576 -10.92 -11.33 -0.92
CA ARG A 576 -9.61 -11.98 -0.84
C ARG A 576 -8.77 -11.28 0.21
N THR A 577 -7.88 -12.00 0.87
CA THR A 577 -6.93 -11.40 1.82
C THR A 577 -5.53 -12.00 1.65
N ASP A 578 -4.52 -11.20 1.98
CA ASP A 578 -3.13 -11.60 2.11
C ASP A 578 -2.43 -10.80 3.23
N GLY A 579 -1.22 -11.18 3.57
CA GLY A 579 -0.43 -10.48 4.58
C GLY A 579 -0.05 -11.37 5.77
N GLY A 580 0.78 -12.37 5.54
CA GLY A 580 1.37 -13.21 6.57
C GLY A 580 0.53 -14.43 6.96
N LEU A 581 -0.24 -14.98 6.05
CA LEU A 581 -0.90 -16.28 6.22
C LEU A 581 0.14 -17.40 6.20
N LYS A 582 0.08 -18.33 7.16
CA LYS A 582 1.12 -19.33 7.43
C LYS A 582 0.62 -20.75 7.58
N THR A 583 -0.59 -20.94 8.07
CA THR A 583 -1.16 -22.24 8.46
C THR A 583 -2.62 -22.35 8.06
N GLY A 584 -3.18 -23.56 8.11
CA GLY A 584 -4.61 -23.78 7.88
C GLY A 584 -5.49 -23.02 8.87
N ARG A 585 -5.02 -22.87 10.11
CA ARG A 585 -5.71 -22.06 11.12
C ARG A 585 -5.87 -20.60 10.69
N ASP A 586 -4.85 -19.99 10.10
CA ASP A 586 -4.94 -18.62 9.57
C ASP A 586 -6.00 -18.51 8.48
N ILE A 587 -6.10 -19.53 7.62
CA ILE A 587 -7.11 -19.59 6.55
C ILE A 587 -8.52 -19.63 7.11
N VAL A 588 -8.77 -20.50 8.09
CA VAL A 588 -10.10 -20.64 8.71
C VAL A 588 -10.52 -19.36 9.43
N ILE A 589 -9.62 -18.72 10.17
CA ILE A 589 -9.90 -17.42 10.81
C ILE A 589 -10.19 -16.35 9.76
N ALA A 590 -9.41 -16.29 8.67
CA ALA A 590 -9.65 -15.34 7.58
C ALA A 590 -11.02 -15.59 6.92
N ALA A 591 -11.45 -16.83 6.73
CA ALA A 591 -12.78 -17.16 6.22
C ALA A 591 -13.87 -16.68 7.17
N MET A 592 -13.74 -16.94 8.48
CA MET A 592 -14.70 -16.48 9.48
C MET A 592 -14.79 -14.95 9.55
N LEU A 593 -13.71 -14.23 9.23
CA LEU A 593 -13.70 -12.76 9.11
C LEU A 593 -14.17 -12.27 7.74
N GLY A 594 -14.48 -13.16 6.80
CA GLY A 594 -15.16 -12.85 5.55
C GLY A 594 -14.38 -13.14 4.25
N ALA A 595 -13.17 -13.70 4.29
CA ALA A 595 -12.41 -14.02 3.08
C ALA A 595 -12.91 -15.31 2.41
N GLU A 596 -12.85 -15.34 1.08
CA GLU A 596 -13.17 -16.50 0.25
C GLU A 596 -11.95 -17.03 -0.50
N GLU A 597 -10.94 -16.18 -0.71
CA GLU A 597 -9.68 -16.53 -1.35
C GLU A 597 -8.50 -16.00 -0.52
N PHE A 598 -7.36 -16.73 -0.56
CA PHE A 598 -6.29 -16.55 0.41
C PHE A 598 -4.94 -16.48 -0.29
N GLY A 599 -4.23 -15.35 -0.13
CA GLY A 599 -2.90 -15.12 -0.68
C GLY A 599 -1.79 -15.53 0.30
N ILE A 600 -0.95 -16.48 -0.09
CA ILE A 600 0.15 -17.01 0.72
C ILE A 600 1.47 -16.70 0.03
N GLY A 601 2.12 -15.61 0.44
CA GLY A 601 3.35 -15.12 -0.22
C GLY A 601 4.64 -15.59 0.45
N THR A 602 4.98 -15.03 1.60
CA THR A 602 6.23 -15.32 2.30
C THR A 602 6.41 -16.82 2.60
N THR A 603 5.34 -17.48 3.04
CA THR A 603 5.36 -18.91 3.34
C THR A 603 5.64 -19.76 2.09
N SER A 604 5.12 -19.37 0.92
CA SER A 604 5.43 -20.01 -0.36
C SER A 604 6.91 -19.86 -0.73
N LEU A 605 7.50 -18.68 -0.50
CA LEU A 605 8.94 -18.47 -0.72
C LEU A 605 9.79 -19.28 0.26
N ILE A 606 9.34 -19.48 1.49
CA ILE A 606 10.01 -20.33 2.46
C ILE A 606 10.04 -21.79 1.95
N ALA A 607 8.94 -22.29 1.41
CA ALA A 607 8.89 -23.62 0.80
C ALA A 607 9.87 -23.76 -0.38
N LEU A 608 10.13 -22.66 -1.10
CA LEU A 608 11.16 -22.62 -2.17
C LEU A 608 12.61 -22.52 -1.66
N GLY A 609 12.83 -22.41 -0.36
CA GLY A 609 14.15 -22.31 0.24
C GLY A 609 14.54 -20.93 0.76
N CYS A 610 13.62 -19.96 0.83
CA CYS A 610 13.89 -18.66 1.46
C CYS A 610 14.22 -18.83 2.96
N ILE A 611 15.36 -18.33 3.39
CA ILE A 611 15.85 -18.40 4.78
C ILE A 611 15.58 -17.13 5.59
N MET A 612 14.74 -16.25 5.11
CA MET A 612 14.34 -15.00 5.77
C MET A 612 15.50 -14.08 6.19
N VAL A 613 16.60 -14.10 5.46
CA VAL A 613 17.77 -13.24 5.73
C VAL A 613 17.51 -11.76 5.48
N ARG A 614 16.39 -11.44 4.83
CA ARG A 614 15.95 -10.06 4.53
C ARG A 614 16.94 -9.21 3.71
N GLN A 615 17.66 -9.85 2.77
CA GLN A 615 18.53 -9.18 1.79
C GLN A 615 17.84 -9.00 0.43
N CYS A 616 16.52 -8.97 0.40
CA CYS A 616 15.72 -8.89 -0.82
C CYS A 616 15.97 -7.61 -1.64
N HIS A 617 16.34 -6.50 -0.97
CA HIS A 617 16.54 -5.20 -1.60
C HIS A 617 17.95 -5.01 -2.20
N SER A 618 18.95 -5.78 -1.76
CA SER A 618 20.36 -5.54 -2.06
C SER A 618 20.91 -6.36 -3.23
N ASN A 619 20.07 -7.18 -3.87
CA ASN A 619 20.48 -8.14 -4.93
C ASN A 619 21.46 -9.23 -4.47
N THR A 620 21.63 -9.41 -3.16
CA THR A 620 22.56 -10.36 -2.54
C THR A 620 21.87 -11.54 -1.86
N CYS A 621 20.69 -11.93 -2.34
CA CYS A 621 19.96 -13.08 -1.78
C CYS A 621 20.77 -14.37 -1.94
N PRO A 622 21.26 -14.99 -0.84
CA PRO A 622 22.20 -16.10 -0.93
C PRO A 622 21.60 -17.40 -1.45
N VAL A 623 20.27 -17.49 -1.51
CA VAL A 623 19.53 -18.70 -1.97
C VAL A 623 18.85 -18.51 -3.32
N GLY A 624 19.19 -17.46 -4.06
CA GLY A 624 18.73 -17.25 -5.44
C GLY A 624 17.25 -16.86 -5.61
N VAL A 625 16.50 -16.60 -4.55
CA VAL A 625 15.05 -16.31 -4.63
C VAL A 625 14.77 -14.86 -5.05
N CYS A 626 15.45 -13.89 -4.46
CA CYS A 626 15.20 -12.45 -4.66
C CYS A 626 16.43 -11.71 -5.22
N THR A 627 17.02 -12.23 -6.27
CA THR A 627 18.22 -11.66 -6.91
C THR A 627 18.15 -11.78 -8.42
N GLN A 628 18.86 -10.90 -9.12
CA GLN A 628 19.10 -10.96 -10.56
C GLN A 628 20.56 -11.34 -10.88
N ASP A 629 21.41 -11.49 -9.85
CA ASP A 629 22.79 -11.93 -10.01
C ASP A 629 22.86 -13.38 -10.49
N PRO A 630 23.51 -13.69 -11.65
CA PRO A 630 23.52 -15.04 -12.20
C PRO A 630 24.16 -16.09 -11.28
N ALA A 631 25.22 -15.73 -10.54
CA ALA A 631 25.91 -16.66 -9.64
C ALA A 631 25.06 -17.00 -8.41
N LEU A 632 24.24 -16.05 -7.95
CA LEU A 632 23.31 -16.29 -6.86
C LEU A 632 22.04 -17.01 -7.34
N ARG A 633 21.53 -16.68 -8.54
CA ARG A 633 20.40 -17.41 -9.17
C ARG A 633 20.70 -18.88 -9.34
N ALA A 634 21.93 -19.25 -9.71
CA ALA A 634 22.37 -20.64 -9.84
C ALA A 634 22.27 -21.45 -8.54
N LYS A 635 22.15 -20.79 -7.37
CA LYS A 635 21.97 -21.43 -6.06
C LYS A 635 20.52 -21.75 -5.73
N PHE A 636 19.58 -21.41 -6.59
CA PHE A 636 18.16 -21.67 -6.37
C PHE A 636 17.87 -23.17 -6.43
N THR A 637 17.29 -23.72 -5.36
CA THR A 637 16.94 -25.15 -5.21
C THR A 637 15.45 -25.40 -5.06
N GLY A 638 14.62 -24.37 -5.30
CA GLY A 638 13.18 -24.50 -5.23
C GLY A 638 12.61 -25.40 -6.33
N SER A 639 11.55 -26.10 -6.03
CA SER A 639 10.81 -26.91 -7.00
C SER A 639 9.31 -26.74 -6.86
N PRO A 640 8.52 -26.98 -7.94
CA PRO A 640 7.08 -26.91 -7.86
C PRO A 640 6.48 -27.86 -6.82
N TYR A 641 7.07 -29.05 -6.64
CA TYR A 641 6.59 -30.02 -5.66
C TYR A 641 6.57 -29.49 -4.22
N LYS A 642 7.60 -28.77 -3.81
CA LYS A 642 7.67 -28.19 -2.47
C LYS A 642 6.52 -27.21 -2.20
N VAL A 643 6.15 -26.46 -3.21
CA VAL A 643 5.01 -25.51 -3.13
C VAL A 643 3.67 -26.26 -3.15
N VAL A 644 3.52 -27.25 -4.03
CA VAL A 644 2.32 -28.11 -4.07
C VAL A 644 2.10 -28.79 -2.73
N ASN A 645 3.16 -29.34 -2.09
CA ASN A 645 3.09 -29.97 -0.79
C ASN A 645 2.65 -28.96 0.27
N LEU A 646 3.24 -27.75 0.32
CA LEU A 646 2.81 -26.70 1.24
C LEU A 646 1.31 -26.42 1.15
N PHE A 647 0.80 -26.16 -0.05
CA PHE A 647 -0.61 -25.83 -0.22
C PHE A 647 -1.55 -26.99 0.05
N SER A 648 -1.09 -28.22 -0.21
CA SER A 648 -1.82 -29.44 0.15
C SER A 648 -1.90 -29.64 1.67
N PHE A 649 -0.81 -29.41 2.38
CA PHE A 649 -0.77 -29.51 3.85
C PHE A 649 -1.65 -28.45 4.51
N ILE A 650 -1.61 -27.20 4.02
CA ILE A 650 -2.50 -26.15 4.51
C ILE A 650 -3.96 -26.52 4.27
N ALA A 651 -4.29 -27.06 3.10
CA ALA A 651 -5.65 -27.47 2.78
C ALA A 651 -6.12 -28.64 3.65
N GLU A 652 -5.25 -29.62 3.95
CA GLU A 652 -5.59 -30.72 4.85
C GLU A 652 -5.83 -30.24 6.28
N GLU A 653 -5.00 -29.32 6.78
CA GLU A 653 -5.22 -28.69 8.09
C GLU A 653 -6.54 -27.92 8.13
N VAL A 654 -6.92 -27.25 7.07
CA VAL A 654 -8.24 -26.58 6.93
C VAL A 654 -9.36 -27.64 7.06
N ARG A 655 -9.25 -28.78 6.39
CA ARG A 655 -10.24 -29.87 6.48
C ARG A 655 -10.38 -30.39 7.90
N GLU A 656 -9.27 -30.64 8.59
CA GLU A 656 -9.28 -31.07 9.99
C GLU A 656 -10.03 -30.09 10.88
N ILE A 657 -9.77 -28.77 10.69
CA ILE A 657 -10.44 -27.74 11.49
C ILE A 657 -11.92 -27.66 11.14
N LEU A 658 -12.29 -27.69 9.85
CA LEU A 658 -13.70 -27.69 9.44
C LEU A 658 -14.45 -28.91 10.00
N ALA A 659 -13.85 -30.10 9.95
CA ALA A 659 -14.43 -31.31 10.54
C ALA A 659 -14.68 -31.13 12.04
N SER A 660 -13.72 -30.56 12.78
CA SER A 660 -13.85 -30.30 14.21
C SER A 660 -14.96 -29.28 14.55
N LEU A 661 -15.26 -28.37 13.62
CA LEU A 661 -16.31 -27.35 13.73
C LEU A 661 -17.70 -27.85 13.26
N GLY A 662 -17.77 -29.07 12.69
CA GLY A 662 -19.00 -29.60 12.11
C GLY A 662 -19.39 -28.96 10.76
N ALA A 663 -18.44 -28.31 10.08
CA ALA A 663 -18.65 -27.64 8.80
C ALA A 663 -18.15 -28.51 7.62
N ARG A 664 -18.96 -28.62 6.56
CA ARG A 664 -18.63 -29.40 5.35
C ARG A 664 -17.80 -28.62 4.34
N SER A 665 -17.85 -27.30 4.38
CA SER A 665 -17.13 -26.45 3.43
C SER A 665 -16.71 -25.12 4.03
N LEU A 666 -15.75 -24.45 3.39
CA LEU A 666 -15.35 -23.08 3.75
C LEU A 666 -16.52 -22.10 3.60
N ASN A 667 -17.44 -22.32 2.63
CA ASN A 667 -18.60 -21.44 2.45
C ASN A 667 -19.50 -21.39 3.70
N GLU A 668 -19.60 -22.48 4.45
CA GLU A 668 -20.43 -22.55 5.66
C GLU A 668 -19.91 -21.68 6.80
N ILE A 669 -18.62 -21.37 6.80
CA ILE A 669 -17.98 -20.56 7.86
C ILE A 669 -17.65 -19.13 7.45
N ILE A 670 -17.83 -18.74 6.19
CA ILE A 670 -17.53 -17.37 5.75
C ILE A 670 -18.38 -16.37 6.51
N GLY A 671 -17.73 -15.39 7.14
CA GLY A 671 -18.38 -14.37 7.94
C GLY A 671 -19.02 -14.86 9.25
N ARG A 672 -18.77 -16.08 9.68
CA ARG A 672 -19.25 -16.69 10.90
C ARG A 672 -18.34 -16.35 12.09
N THR A 673 -18.31 -15.08 12.48
CA THR A 673 -17.51 -14.61 13.62
C THR A 673 -18.02 -15.11 14.97
N ASP A 674 -19.26 -15.61 15.03
CA ASP A 674 -19.83 -16.33 16.17
C ASP A 674 -19.09 -17.66 16.51
N LEU A 675 -18.33 -18.18 15.54
CA LEU A 675 -17.44 -19.34 15.71
C LEU A 675 -16.06 -18.97 16.29
N LEU A 676 -15.82 -17.69 16.58
CA LEU A 676 -14.58 -17.18 17.16
C LEU A 676 -14.85 -16.55 18.53
N HIS A 677 -13.86 -16.64 19.42
CA HIS A 677 -13.84 -15.90 20.67
C HIS A 677 -12.42 -15.45 21.00
N GLN A 678 -12.31 -14.38 21.78
CA GLN A 678 -11.01 -13.89 22.27
C GLN A 678 -10.54 -14.79 23.43
N VAL A 679 -9.24 -15.10 23.43
CA VAL A 679 -8.60 -15.92 24.46
C VAL A 679 -7.40 -15.21 25.07
N SER A 680 -7.19 -15.43 26.37
CA SER A 680 -5.96 -15.02 27.04
C SER A 680 -4.79 -15.95 26.61
N ARG A 681 -3.63 -15.37 26.43
CA ARG A 681 -2.37 -16.06 26.14
C ARG A 681 -1.34 -15.85 27.26
N GLY A 682 -1.82 -15.52 28.47
CA GLY A 682 -0.99 -15.36 29.66
C GLY A 682 -0.20 -14.05 29.74
N ALA A 683 -0.52 -13.05 28.93
CA ALA A 683 0.09 -11.73 28.94
C ALA A 683 -0.97 -10.69 29.30
N ALA A 684 -1.00 -10.22 30.53
CA ALA A 684 -2.04 -9.34 31.07
C ALA A 684 -2.30 -8.09 30.22
N HIS A 685 -1.25 -7.49 29.66
CA HIS A 685 -1.38 -6.30 28.77
C HIS A 685 -2.07 -6.60 27.43
N LEU A 686 -2.11 -7.87 27.00
CA LEU A 686 -2.85 -8.29 25.81
C LEU A 686 -4.30 -8.62 26.12
N ASP A 687 -4.60 -8.97 27.38
CA ASP A 687 -5.96 -9.25 27.83
C ASP A 687 -6.81 -7.95 27.93
N ASP A 688 -6.16 -6.79 27.99
CA ASP A 688 -6.81 -5.48 27.91
C ASP A 688 -7.35 -5.14 26.51
N LEU A 689 -6.94 -5.89 25.47
CA LEU A 689 -7.41 -5.65 24.10
C LEU A 689 -8.88 -6.03 23.94
N ASP A 690 -9.67 -5.14 23.32
CA ASP A 690 -11.05 -5.38 22.95
C ASP A 690 -11.14 -5.78 21.48
N LEU A 691 -11.26 -7.06 21.17
CA LEU A 691 -11.40 -7.58 19.82
C LEU A 691 -12.86 -7.74 19.37
N ASN A 692 -13.85 -7.34 20.18
CA ASN A 692 -15.26 -7.42 19.80
C ASN A 692 -15.61 -6.72 18.47
N PRO A 693 -14.98 -5.59 18.09
CA PRO A 693 -15.25 -4.98 16.78
C PRO A 693 -14.93 -5.88 15.59
N LEU A 694 -14.01 -6.84 15.74
CA LEU A 694 -13.70 -7.84 14.70
C LEU A 694 -14.75 -8.95 14.64
N LEU A 695 -15.40 -9.23 15.76
CA LEU A 695 -16.33 -10.33 15.92
C LEU A 695 -17.79 -9.89 15.68
N ALA A 696 -18.04 -8.63 15.43
CA ALA A 696 -19.36 -8.13 15.11
C ALA A 696 -19.91 -8.77 13.83
N GLN A 697 -21.20 -9.07 13.82
CA GLN A 697 -21.91 -9.60 12.66
C GLN A 697 -22.88 -8.56 12.12
N ALA A 698 -22.68 -8.17 10.87
CA ALA A 698 -23.63 -7.35 10.15
C ALA A 698 -24.83 -8.17 9.69
N ASP A 699 -26.02 -7.57 9.70
CA ASP A 699 -27.22 -8.20 9.17
C ASP A 699 -27.14 -8.30 7.64
N ALA A 700 -27.16 -9.52 7.13
CA ALA A 700 -27.14 -9.80 5.70
C ALA A 700 -28.51 -9.61 5.03
N GLY A 701 -29.59 -9.44 5.81
CA GLY A 701 -30.96 -9.24 5.30
C GLY A 701 -31.42 -10.35 4.33
N GLY A 702 -31.06 -11.59 4.61
CA GLY A 702 -31.41 -12.76 3.77
C GLY A 702 -30.47 -13.02 2.59
N HIS A 703 -29.46 -12.17 2.34
CA HIS A 703 -28.44 -12.43 1.33
C HIS A 703 -27.32 -13.32 1.87
N ALA A 704 -26.61 -14.01 0.96
CA ALA A 704 -25.44 -14.80 1.32
C ALA A 704 -24.29 -13.91 1.86
N ARG A 705 -23.49 -14.44 2.82
CA ARG A 705 -22.30 -13.80 3.37
C ARG A 705 -21.05 -13.98 2.50
N TYR A 706 -21.17 -14.63 1.39
CA TYR A 706 -20.13 -14.87 0.39
C TYR A 706 -20.65 -14.54 -1.00
N CYS A 707 -19.76 -14.50 -1.99
CA CYS A 707 -20.13 -14.20 -3.37
C CYS A 707 -20.90 -15.37 -4.00
N THR A 708 -22.12 -15.09 -4.44
CA THR A 708 -22.95 -16.03 -5.20
C THR A 708 -22.89 -15.78 -6.71
N GLN A 709 -22.15 -14.75 -7.14
CA GLN A 709 -21.98 -14.42 -8.54
C GLN A 709 -20.90 -15.32 -9.15
N GLU A 710 -21.30 -16.30 -9.94
CA GLU A 710 -20.36 -17.20 -10.63
C GLU A 710 -19.67 -16.50 -11.81
N GLU A 711 -20.46 -15.76 -12.59
CA GLU A 711 -19.98 -14.97 -13.72
C GLU A 711 -19.33 -13.66 -13.25
N ARG A 712 -18.63 -12.96 -14.12
CA ARG A 712 -18.13 -11.62 -13.85
C ARG A 712 -19.28 -10.62 -13.76
N ASN A 713 -19.12 -9.58 -12.95
CA ASN A 713 -20.06 -8.48 -12.93
C ASN A 713 -20.10 -7.78 -14.30
N GLU A 714 -21.27 -7.69 -14.90
CA GLU A 714 -21.43 -7.10 -16.22
C GLU A 714 -21.20 -5.58 -16.22
N VAL A 715 -20.64 -5.12 -17.32
CA VAL A 715 -20.52 -3.70 -17.68
C VAL A 715 -21.29 -3.43 -18.97
N PRO A 716 -21.74 -2.19 -19.21
CA PRO A 716 -22.44 -1.84 -20.45
C PRO A 716 -21.62 -2.20 -21.69
N GLU A 717 -22.29 -2.62 -22.76
CA GLU A 717 -21.68 -2.86 -24.06
C GLU A 717 -21.12 -1.55 -24.65
N THR A 718 -20.05 -1.69 -25.41
CA THR A 718 -19.45 -0.58 -26.18
C THR A 718 -19.93 -0.63 -27.64
N LEU A 719 -19.69 0.44 -28.39
CA LEU A 719 -19.90 0.49 -29.83
C LEU A 719 -19.17 -0.66 -30.58
N ASP A 720 -18.10 -1.16 -29.99
CA ASP A 720 -17.31 -2.27 -30.54
C ASP A 720 -18.14 -3.53 -30.81
N ALA A 721 -19.23 -3.75 -30.07
CA ALA A 721 -20.15 -4.88 -30.38
C ALA A 721 -20.67 -4.79 -31.81
N GLN A 722 -21.08 -3.59 -32.26
CA GLN A 722 -21.52 -3.34 -33.65
C GLN A 722 -20.33 -3.36 -34.62
N ILE A 723 -19.19 -2.71 -34.22
CA ILE A 723 -17.99 -2.68 -35.09
C ILE A 723 -17.48 -4.10 -35.37
N ILE A 724 -17.45 -4.98 -34.38
CA ILE A 724 -16.99 -6.38 -34.51
C ILE A 724 -17.93 -7.16 -35.48
N LYS A 725 -19.23 -6.92 -35.36
CA LYS A 725 -20.20 -7.53 -36.28
C LYS A 725 -19.99 -7.09 -37.72
N ASP A 726 -19.81 -5.78 -37.95
CA ASP A 726 -19.61 -5.20 -39.25
C ASP A 726 -18.24 -5.52 -39.84
N ALA A 727 -17.18 -5.64 -38.99
CA ALA A 727 -15.84 -5.99 -39.37
C ALA A 727 -15.61 -7.50 -39.57
N ARG A 728 -16.65 -8.34 -39.53
CA ARG A 728 -16.55 -9.79 -39.66
C ARG A 728 -15.75 -10.24 -40.89
N PRO A 729 -15.96 -9.68 -42.10
CA PRO A 729 -15.13 -10.04 -43.26
C PRO A 729 -13.64 -9.80 -43.06
N ALA A 730 -13.26 -8.72 -42.39
CA ALA A 730 -11.86 -8.44 -42.06
C ALA A 730 -11.32 -9.40 -41.00
N LEU A 731 -12.12 -9.69 -39.96
CA LEU A 731 -11.71 -10.56 -38.86
C LEU A 731 -11.65 -12.04 -39.24
N GLU A 732 -12.55 -12.49 -40.08
CA GLU A 732 -12.68 -13.92 -40.48
C GLU A 732 -12.04 -14.20 -41.84
N GLY A 733 -12.22 -13.31 -42.82
CA GLY A 733 -11.77 -13.49 -44.21
C GLY A 733 -10.49 -12.74 -44.55
N GLY A 734 -9.98 -11.89 -43.67
CA GLY A 734 -8.76 -11.10 -43.91
C GLY A 734 -8.96 -9.94 -44.91
N GLU A 735 -10.18 -9.49 -45.13
CA GLU A 735 -10.48 -8.38 -46.02
C GLU A 735 -10.08 -7.03 -45.38
N LYS A 736 -9.49 -6.14 -46.17
CA LYS A 736 -9.25 -4.78 -45.73
C LYS A 736 -10.54 -3.98 -45.69
N MET A 737 -10.91 -3.36 -44.56
CA MET A 737 -12.19 -2.70 -44.40
C MET A 737 -12.08 -1.27 -43.87
N GLN A 738 -13.04 -0.44 -44.27
CA GLN A 738 -13.28 0.87 -43.71
C GLN A 738 -14.74 1.02 -43.29
N LEU A 739 -14.97 1.30 -42.02
CA LEU A 739 -16.29 1.46 -41.39
C LEU A 739 -16.46 2.90 -40.89
N THR A 740 -17.71 3.40 -40.89
CA THR A 740 -18.00 4.79 -40.44
C THR A 740 -19.18 4.78 -39.47
N TYR A 741 -19.02 5.48 -38.33
CA TYR A 741 -20.06 5.64 -37.31
C TYR A 741 -20.16 7.07 -36.84
N ASN A 742 -21.38 7.50 -36.46
CA ASN A 742 -21.55 8.72 -35.67
C ASN A 742 -21.47 8.38 -34.19
N VAL A 743 -20.77 9.20 -33.43
CA VAL A 743 -20.46 8.94 -32.01
C VAL A 743 -20.80 10.14 -31.13
N ARG A 744 -21.06 9.82 -29.86
CA ARG A 744 -21.24 10.80 -28.78
C ARG A 744 -20.33 10.42 -27.62
N ASN A 745 -20.13 11.32 -26.69
CA ASN A 745 -19.25 11.15 -25.51
C ASN A 745 -19.68 10.04 -24.53
N VAL A 746 -20.86 9.44 -24.71
CA VAL A 746 -21.30 8.25 -23.96
C VAL A 746 -20.72 6.95 -24.49
N GLN A 747 -20.21 6.93 -25.73
CA GLN A 747 -19.48 5.77 -26.28
C GLN A 747 -18.04 5.82 -25.82
N ARG A 748 -17.68 4.89 -24.92
CA ARG A 748 -16.38 4.79 -24.26
C ARG A 748 -15.61 3.55 -24.75
N ALA A 749 -14.28 3.58 -24.58
CA ALA A 749 -13.37 2.47 -24.92
C ALA A 749 -13.56 1.92 -26.33
N ILE A 750 -13.83 2.81 -27.32
CA ILE A 750 -13.99 2.41 -28.71
C ILE A 750 -12.67 1.87 -29.24
N GLY A 751 -12.69 0.70 -29.87
CA GLY A 751 -11.52 0.01 -30.41
C GLY A 751 -10.88 -1.00 -29.46
N THR A 752 -11.25 -1.00 -28.17
CA THR A 752 -10.65 -1.89 -27.17
C THR A 752 -11.12 -3.34 -27.31
N LYS A 753 -12.43 -3.59 -27.38
CA LYS A 753 -12.97 -4.94 -27.55
C LYS A 753 -12.66 -5.50 -28.95
N LEU A 754 -12.60 -4.65 -29.95
CA LEU A 754 -12.12 -5.03 -31.29
C LEU A 754 -10.66 -5.49 -31.24
N SER A 755 -9.81 -4.76 -30.49
CA SER A 755 -8.41 -5.14 -30.29
C SER A 755 -8.25 -6.48 -29.57
N HIS A 756 -9.14 -6.81 -28.62
CA HIS A 756 -9.20 -8.17 -28.07
C HIS A 756 -9.38 -9.22 -29.17
N LYS A 757 -10.35 -9.03 -30.08
CA LYS A 757 -10.60 -9.99 -31.17
C LYS A 757 -9.39 -10.12 -32.11
N ILE A 758 -8.77 -9.01 -32.47
CA ILE A 758 -7.55 -9.01 -33.31
C ILE A 758 -6.42 -9.76 -32.59
N THR A 759 -6.14 -9.42 -31.33
CA THR A 759 -5.07 -10.06 -30.55
C THR A 759 -5.26 -11.57 -30.43
N LYS A 760 -6.48 -12.03 -30.16
CA LYS A 760 -6.77 -13.46 -30.01
C LYS A 760 -6.56 -14.24 -31.30
N LYS A 761 -6.89 -13.65 -32.45
CA LYS A 761 -6.83 -14.35 -33.75
C LYS A 761 -5.49 -14.16 -34.46
N TYR A 762 -4.94 -12.95 -34.43
CA TYR A 762 -3.79 -12.56 -35.24
C TYR A 762 -2.54 -12.24 -34.41
N GLY A 763 -2.61 -12.27 -33.08
CA GLY A 763 -1.51 -11.80 -32.21
C GLY A 763 -1.30 -10.30 -32.30
N MET A 764 -0.11 -9.83 -31.89
CA MET A 764 0.18 -8.40 -31.80
C MET A 764 0.58 -7.74 -33.13
N THR A 765 1.04 -8.52 -34.10
CA THR A 765 1.61 -8.03 -35.38
C THR A 765 1.04 -8.76 -36.61
N GLY A 766 -0.03 -9.53 -36.43
CA GLY A 766 -0.57 -10.39 -37.49
C GLY A 766 -1.38 -9.69 -38.59
N LEU A 767 -1.81 -8.44 -38.36
CA LEU A 767 -2.49 -7.61 -39.35
C LEU A 767 -1.61 -6.42 -39.77
N ASN A 768 -1.70 -6.03 -41.06
CA ASN A 768 -1.02 -4.84 -41.54
C ASN A 768 -1.59 -3.55 -40.91
N PRO A 769 -0.78 -2.48 -40.74
CA PRO A 769 -1.27 -1.22 -40.22
C PRO A 769 -2.48 -0.69 -41.03
N GLY A 770 -3.55 -0.29 -40.31
CA GLY A 770 -4.77 0.24 -40.91
C GLY A 770 -5.60 -0.76 -41.71
N HIS A 771 -5.43 -2.04 -41.48
CA HIS A 771 -6.19 -3.10 -42.13
C HIS A 771 -7.70 -2.95 -41.87
N ILE A 772 -8.06 -2.61 -40.64
CA ILE A 772 -9.40 -2.19 -40.24
C ILE A 772 -9.34 -0.71 -39.88
N THR A 773 -9.96 0.14 -40.68
CA THR A 773 -10.07 1.57 -40.41
C THR A 773 -11.49 1.89 -39.95
N VAL A 774 -11.63 2.45 -38.76
CA VAL A 774 -12.91 2.91 -38.19
C VAL A 774 -12.94 4.43 -38.18
N ARG A 775 -13.82 5.02 -38.97
CA ARG A 775 -14.06 6.45 -38.99
C ARG A 775 -15.17 6.81 -38.01
N LEU A 776 -14.89 7.78 -37.14
CA LEU A 776 -15.81 8.24 -36.11
C LEU A 776 -16.12 9.72 -36.32
N ARG A 777 -17.39 10.08 -36.34
CA ARG A 777 -17.86 11.46 -36.52
C ARG A 777 -18.58 11.94 -35.26
N GLY A 778 -18.02 12.95 -34.59
CA GLY A 778 -18.55 13.47 -33.33
C GLY A 778 -17.55 13.42 -32.17
N SER A 779 -18.06 13.49 -30.95
CA SER A 779 -17.24 13.48 -29.72
C SER A 779 -17.19 12.07 -29.16
N CYS A 780 -15.99 11.51 -29.02
CA CYS A 780 -15.79 10.20 -28.41
C CYS A 780 -15.68 10.32 -26.87
N GLY A 781 -16.14 9.31 -26.13
CA GLY A 781 -16.01 9.23 -24.70
C GLY A 781 -14.58 8.84 -24.24
N GLN A 782 -14.44 8.54 -22.96
CA GLN A 782 -13.15 8.16 -22.35
C GLN A 782 -12.56 6.91 -22.98
N SER A 783 -11.23 6.80 -22.94
CA SER A 783 -10.47 5.60 -23.32
C SER A 783 -10.60 5.21 -24.78
N LEU A 784 -10.76 6.17 -25.68
CA LEU A 784 -10.73 5.94 -27.12
C LEU A 784 -9.42 5.22 -27.49
N GLY A 785 -9.50 4.08 -28.15
CA GLY A 785 -8.33 3.31 -28.57
C GLY A 785 -7.48 2.73 -27.44
N ALA A 786 -8.05 2.60 -26.24
CA ALA A 786 -7.34 1.96 -25.13
C ALA A 786 -6.88 0.54 -25.55
N PHE A 787 -5.61 0.25 -25.36
CA PHE A 787 -4.95 -1.02 -25.71
C PHE A 787 -5.06 -1.40 -27.20
N ALA A 788 -5.34 -0.45 -28.08
CA ALA A 788 -5.49 -0.72 -29.52
C ALA A 788 -4.21 -1.33 -30.10
N VAL A 789 -4.40 -2.37 -30.93
CA VAL A 789 -3.31 -3.18 -31.49
C VAL A 789 -3.07 -2.87 -32.96
N GLN A 790 -1.92 -3.31 -33.48
CA GLN A 790 -1.61 -3.20 -34.90
C GLN A 790 -2.72 -3.86 -35.73
N GLY A 791 -3.05 -3.23 -36.87
CA GLY A 791 -4.16 -3.61 -37.74
C GLY A 791 -5.36 -2.71 -37.58
N LEU A 792 -5.55 -2.05 -36.41
CA LEU A 792 -6.62 -1.09 -36.18
C LEU A 792 -6.15 0.34 -36.36
N LYS A 793 -6.91 1.12 -37.13
CA LYS A 793 -6.83 2.57 -37.23
C LYS A 793 -8.17 3.19 -36.85
N LEU A 794 -8.13 4.10 -35.87
CA LEU A 794 -9.26 4.95 -35.50
C LEU A 794 -9.04 6.36 -36.09
N ASP A 795 -9.96 6.85 -36.90
CA ASP A 795 -9.89 8.14 -37.57
C ASP A 795 -11.09 8.99 -37.15
N VAL A 796 -10.89 9.92 -36.21
CA VAL A 796 -11.93 10.72 -35.56
C VAL A 796 -12.03 12.08 -36.19
N PHE A 797 -13.20 12.42 -36.69
CA PHE A 797 -13.61 13.76 -37.15
C PHE A 797 -14.46 14.41 -36.06
N GLY A 798 -13.80 15.01 -35.09
CA GLY A 798 -14.38 15.59 -33.90
C GLY A 798 -13.35 15.71 -32.80
N ASP A 799 -13.71 15.26 -31.60
CA ASP A 799 -12.87 15.31 -30.40
C ASP A 799 -13.01 14.04 -29.55
N SER A 800 -12.24 13.93 -28.49
CA SER A 800 -12.33 12.83 -27.54
C SER A 800 -12.02 13.27 -26.11
N ASN A 801 -12.65 12.62 -25.18
CA ASN A 801 -12.42 12.80 -23.74
C ASN A 801 -11.06 12.25 -23.29
N ASP A 802 -10.91 12.05 -21.99
CA ASP A 802 -9.67 11.61 -21.34
C ASP A 802 -9.23 10.18 -21.75
N TYR A 803 -7.97 9.88 -21.53
CA TYR A 803 -7.36 8.56 -21.65
C TYR A 803 -7.26 8.01 -23.08
N VAL A 804 -7.18 8.90 -24.08
CA VAL A 804 -6.99 8.50 -25.48
C VAL A 804 -5.72 7.68 -25.62
N GLY A 805 -5.80 6.51 -26.19
CA GLY A 805 -4.66 5.62 -26.42
C GLY A 805 -4.02 5.07 -25.13
N LYS A 806 -4.73 5.05 -24.01
CA LYS A 806 -4.26 4.38 -22.79
C LYS A 806 -3.80 2.96 -23.12
N GLY A 807 -2.55 2.61 -22.76
CA GLY A 807 -1.99 1.28 -23.03
C GLY A 807 -1.91 0.93 -24.53
N LEU A 808 -1.88 1.92 -25.43
CA LEU A 808 -1.79 1.71 -26.87
C LEU A 808 -0.70 0.66 -27.19
N SER A 809 -1.07 -0.38 -27.92
CA SER A 809 -0.25 -1.58 -28.11
C SER A 809 0.06 -1.87 -29.59
N GLY A 810 0.04 -0.83 -30.45
CA GLY A 810 0.42 -0.94 -31.87
C GLY A 810 -0.56 -0.32 -32.85
N GLY A 811 -1.77 0.07 -32.42
CA GLY A 811 -2.78 0.72 -33.26
C GLY A 811 -2.39 2.13 -33.67
N THR A 812 -3.18 2.70 -34.60
CA THR A 812 -3.06 4.10 -35.03
C THR A 812 -4.31 4.87 -34.68
N ILE A 813 -4.16 6.02 -34.04
CA ILE A 813 -5.26 6.91 -33.68
C ILE A 813 -5.02 8.26 -34.33
N VAL A 814 -6.03 8.80 -35.02
CA VAL A 814 -6.00 10.14 -35.60
C VAL A 814 -7.23 10.90 -35.11
N VAL A 815 -7.01 12.09 -34.53
CA VAL A 815 -8.11 12.95 -34.06
C VAL A 815 -7.96 14.32 -34.68
N ARG A 816 -8.99 14.78 -35.35
CA ARG A 816 -8.97 16.09 -36.06
C ARG A 816 -10.36 16.69 -36.11
N PRO A 817 -10.45 18.05 -36.13
CA PRO A 817 -11.71 18.71 -36.37
C PRO A 817 -12.32 18.29 -37.73
N PRO A 818 -13.66 18.31 -37.88
CA PRO A 818 -14.27 18.23 -39.21
C PRO A 818 -13.74 19.32 -40.12
N VAL A 819 -13.66 19.05 -41.46
CA VAL A 819 -13.17 20.02 -42.43
C VAL A 819 -13.98 21.31 -42.41
N SER A 820 -15.27 21.24 -42.07
CA SER A 820 -16.16 22.38 -41.94
C SER A 820 -16.04 23.16 -40.63
N SER A 821 -15.18 22.72 -39.72
CA SER A 821 -15.00 23.40 -38.42
C SER A 821 -14.30 24.76 -38.60
N PRO A 822 -14.81 25.84 -37.99
CA PRO A 822 -14.18 27.13 -38.01
C PRO A 822 -13.02 27.24 -37.00
N LEU A 823 -12.79 26.22 -36.17
CA LEU A 823 -11.80 26.24 -35.12
C LEU A 823 -10.37 26.14 -35.66
N LYS A 824 -9.49 26.95 -35.12
CA LYS A 824 -8.04 26.76 -35.31
C LYS A 824 -7.55 25.63 -34.42
N SER A 825 -7.07 24.56 -35.00
CA SER A 825 -6.73 23.33 -34.30
C SER A 825 -5.68 23.57 -33.22
N ASN A 826 -4.63 24.31 -33.51
CA ASN A 826 -3.53 24.60 -32.59
C ASN A 826 -3.90 25.51 -31.40
N GLU A 827 -5.09 26.12 -31.40
CA GLU A 827 -5.58 26.97 -30.30
C GLU A 827 -6.61 26.24 -29.43
N ASN A 828 -7.03 25.04 -29.80
CA ASN A 828 -8.13 24.31 -29.15
C ASN A 828 -7.68 22.96 -28.65
N THR A 829 -8.16 22.57 -27.45
CA THR A 829 -8.00 21.22 -26.90
C THR A 829 -8.93 20.26 -27.62
N ILE A 830 -8.39 19.19 -28.21
CA ILE A 830 -9.15 18.21 -28.99
C ILE A 830 -9.20 16.83 -28.34
N ILE A 831 -8.23 16.52 -27.47
CA ILE A 831 -8.16 15.30 -26.67
C ILE A 831 -7.93 15.66 -25.21
N GLY A 832 -8.50 14.90 -24.30
CA GLY A 832 -8.49 15.19 -22.86
C GLY A 832 -7.16 14.90 -22.18
N ASN A 833 -7.26 14.58 -20.88
CA ASN A 833 -6.12 14.34 -20.00
C ASN A 833 -5.55 12.92 -20.13
N THR A 834 -4.30 12.74 -19.67
CA THR A 834 -3.67 11.42 -19.48
C THR A 834 -3.64 10.57 -20.75
N VAL A 835 -3.39 11.24 -21.87
CA VAL A 835 -3.28 10.61 -23.20
C VAL A 835 -2.07 9.69 -23.25
N LEU A 836 -2.18 8.53 -23.90
CA LEU A 836 -1.11 7.53 -24.06
C LEU A 836 -0.53 6.96 -22.74
N TYR A 837 -1.28 7.01 -21.66
CA TYR A 837 -0.82 6.47 -20.38
C TYR A 837 -0.41 5.01 -20.49
N GLY A 838 0.88 4.73 -20.30
CA GLY A 838 1.44 3.39 -20.37
C GLY A 838 1.45 2.77 -21.78
N ALA A 839 1.36 3.56 -22.83
CA ALA A 839 1.43 3.07 -24.20
C ALA A 839 2.79 2.40 -24.47
N THR A 840 2.79 1.25 -25.15
CA THR A 840 3.97 0.43 -25.41
C THR A 840 4.38 0.42 -26.89
N ALA A 841 3.45 0.75 -27.79
CA ALA A 841 3.66 0.80 -29.24
C ALA A 841 2.49 1.55 -29.90
N GLY A 842 2.64 1.89 -31.17
CA GLY A 842 1.56 2.52 -31.96
C GLY A 842 1.80 3.97 -32.26
N LYS A 843 0.79 4.62 -32.84
CA LYS A 843 0.88 6.00 -33.32
C LYS A 843 -0.36 6.81 -32.95
N LEU A 844 -0.16 8.07 -32.54
CA LEU A 844 -1.24 9.01 -32.31
C LEU A 844 -0.93 10.34 -33.02
N PHE A 845 -1.90 10.83 -33.78
CA PHE A 845 -1.83 12.15 -34.44
C PHE A 845 -3.06 12.95 -34.05
N ALA A 846 -2.88 14.11 -33.44
CA ALA A 846 -3.98 15.00 -33.10
C ALA A 846 -3.76 16.39 -33.65
N ALA A 847 -4.69 16.86 -34.49
CA ALA A 847 -4.75 18.24 -34.89
C ALA A 847 -5.49 19.05 -33.82
N GLY A 848 -4.75 19.49 -32.83
CA GLY A 848 -5.19 20.22 -31.65
C GLY A 848 -4.32 19.89 -30.43
N GLN A 849 -4.71 20.48 -29.30
CA GLN A 849 -4.00 20.30 -28.03
C GLN A 849 -4.52 19.11 -27.25
N ALA A 850 -3.65 18.52 -26.41
CA ALA A 850 -4.00 17.56 -25.38
C ALA A 850 -4.13 18.24 -24.00
N GLY A 851 -4.85 17.63 -23.08
CA GLY A 851 -4.94 18.06 -21.68
C GLY A 851 -3.70 17.79 -20.85
N GLU A 852 -3.89 17.71 -19.53
CA GLU A 852 -2.85 17.46 -18.54
C GLU A 852 -2.29 16.03 -18.63
N ARG A 853 -1.03 15.83 -18.21
CA ARG A 853 -0.34 14.53 -18.17
C ARG A 853 -0.30 13.79 -19.51
N PHE A 854 -0.18 14.55 -20.60
CA PHE A 854 0.02 14.00 -21.93
C PHE A 854 1.26 13.08 -21.98
N ALA A 855 1.14 11.93 -22.63
CA ALA A 855 2.21 10.93 -22.78
C ALA A 855 2.84 10.43 -21.47
N VAL A 856 2.13 10.55 -20.34
CA VAL A 856 2.57 10.01 -19.05
C VAL A 856 2.85 8.51 -19.18
N ARG A 857 4.03 8.07 -18.73
CA ARG A 857 4.47 6.65 -18.84
C ARG A 857 4.43 6.09 -20.27
N ASN A 858 4.52 6.90 -21.30
CA ASN A 858 4.72 6.38 -22.64
C ASN A 858 6.05 5.59 -22.69
N SER A 859 6.00 4.39 -23.22
CA SER A 859 7.12 3.46 -23.26
C SER A 859 7.51 3.04 -24.68
N GLY A 860 6.77 3.51 -25.73
CA GLY A 860 7.06 3.08 -27.09
C GLY A 860 6.19 3.68 -28.19
N ALA A 861 5.12 4.38 -27.87
CA ALA A 861 4.27 5.00 -28.89
C ALA A 861 4.91 6.27 -29.47
N GLN A 862 4.60 6.53 -30.74
CA GLN A 862 4.95 7.77 -31.45
C GLN A 862 3.74 8.71 -31.49
N VAL A 863 3.94 9.96 -31.15
CA VAL A 863 2.84 10.92 -31.12
C VAL A 863 3.24 12.29 -31.65
N VAL A 864 2.30 12.92 -32.37
CA VAL A 864 2.40 14.31 -32.81
C VAL A 864 1.11 15.04 -32.43
N ILE A 865 1.25 16.15 -31.70
CA ILE A 865 0.15 17.04 -31.27
C ILE A 865 0.54 18.51 -31.42
N GLU A 866 -0.45 19.41 -31.32
CA GLU A 866 -0.26 20.86 -31.48
C GLU A 866 -0.17 21.65 -30.17
N GLY A 867 -0.11 20.94 -29.02
CA GLY A 867 0.07 21.52 -27.68
C GLY A 867 -0.38 20.60 -26.59
N CYS A 868 0.00 20.86 -25.33
CA CYS A 868 -0.47 20.08 -24.20
C CYS A 868 -0.48 20.88 -22.89
N GLY A 869 -1.25 20.40 -21.93
CA GLY A 869 -1.29 20.90 -20.57
C GLY A 869 -0.05 20.61 -19.75
N SER A 870 -0.14 20.79 -18.43
CA SER A 870 0.96 20.59 -17.50
C SER A 870 1.32 19.11 -17.29
N ASN A 871 2.54 18.86 -16.81
CA ASN A 871 3.06 17.54 -16.48
C ASN A 871 3.10 16.57 -17.67
N GLY A 872 3.37 17.08 -18.88
CA GLY A 872 3.53 16.24 -20.06
C GLY A 872 4.79 15.37 -19.99
N CYS A 873 4.74 14.19 -20.58
CA CYS A 873 5.83 13.19 -20.67
C CYS A 873 6.38 12.70 -19.31
N GLU A 874 5.65 12.86 -18.22
CA GLU A 874 6.08 12.35 -16.91
C GLU A 874 6.33 10.84 -16.94
N TYR A 875 7.43 10.38 -16.33
CA TYR A 875 7.83 8.96 -16.26
C TYR A 875 7.95 8.25 -17.62
N MET A 876 8.07 8.98 -18.72
CA MET A 876 8.27 8.43 -20.05
C MET A 876 9.58 7.61 -20.10
N THR A 877 9.55 6.40 -20.65
CA THR A 877 10.71 5.48 -20.74
C THR A 877 11.06 5.09 -22.16
N GLY A 878 10.28 5.51 -23.16
CA GLY A 878 10.51 5.21 -24.55
C GLY A 878 9.46 5.86 -25.44
N GLY A 879 9.60 5.66 -26.77
CA GLY A 879 8.73 6.29 -27.74
C GLY A 879 9.21 7.68 -28.15
N VAL A 880 8.38 8.37 -28.94
CA VAL A 880 8.69 9.72 -29.47
C VAL A 880 7.46 10.60 -29.31
N ALA A 881 7.61 11.76 -28.67
CA ALA A 881 6.57 12.76 -28.54
C ALA A 881 7.01 14.06 -29.23
N VAL A 882 6.23 14.52 -30.20
CA VAL A 882 6.46 15.77 -30.91
C VAL A 882 5.30 16.73 -30.62
N ILE A 883 5.59 17.85 -30.00
CA ILE A 883 4.63 18.89 -29.67
C ILE A 883 4.95 20.13 -30.48
N LEU A 884 4.04 20.52 -31.40
CA LEU A 884 4.25 21.60 -32.34
C LEU A 884 3.89 22.97 -31.77
N GLY A 885 3.27 23.05 -30.62
CA GLY A 885 2.79 24.28 -30.01
C GLY A 885 3.16 24.40 -28.52
N LYS A 886 2.29 25.04 -27.75
CA LYS A 886 2.52 25.34 -26.33
C LYS A 886 2.55 24.09 -25.47
N ILE A 887 3.43 24.09 -24.46
CA ILE A 887 3.49 23.11 -23.39
C ILE A 887 3.13 23.77 -22.06
N GLY A 888 2.48 23.03 -21.18
CA GLY A 888 2.16 23.50 -19.84
C GLY A 888 3.36 23.44 -18.89
N ALA A 889 3.13 23.79 -17.63
CA ALA A 889 4.16 23.75 -16.59
C ALA A 889 4.63 22.31 -16.30
N ASN A 890 5.86 22.18 -15.83
CA ASN A 890 6.46 20.89 -15.41
C ASN A 890 6.48 19.81 -16.52
N PHE A 891 6.65 20.21 -17.76
CA PHE A 891 6.79 19.27 -18.89
C PHE A 891 8.15 18.57 -18.86
#